data_94e8a7163dc618a39d5599afeb03ec0d
#
_entry.id   94e8a7163dc618a39d5599afeb03ec0d
#
_cell.length_a   1.000
_cell.length_b   1.000
_cell.length_c   1.000
_cell.angle_alpha   90.00
_cell.angle_beta   90.00
_cell.angle_gamma   90.00
#
_symmetry.space_group_name_H-M   'P 1'
#
loop_
_entity.id
_entity.type
_entity.pdbx_description
1 polymer ?
#
loop_
_entity_poly.entity_id
_entity_poly.type
_entity_poly.pdbx_seq_one_letter_code
_entity_poly.pdbx_strand_id
1 'polypeptide(L)'
;MTERRELSCDVLVIGGGTAGTMAAISAAEHGASVLLLEKAHVRHSGALAMGMDGVNNAVIPGKATPEDYVAEITRANDGIVNQRTIMQTATRGYDMVRRLEGYGVKFEKDSYGEYAVRRVHRSGSYVLPMPEGKDVKKVLYRVLREKRMRSLVTITNRVMPVRVLTSGGRAVGAVGFDTRSGDFVTVSSKAVILATGPCGRLGLPASGYLYGTYENPTNAGDGYSMAYHAGAELSGIECFQINPLIKDYNGPACAYVANPFGGYQANAAGDRFVDCDYWSGQMMAEVAREIHSERGPIYLRLSHLPEESVRALEGILHTTERPTRGTFHAGRGHDYRTHDVEMHISEIGLCGGHSASGVWVDEHARTTVPGLYAAGDLACVPHNYMIGAFVFGDLAGAHAASLDVDPAPLPEDQISAAHDLVYRPLSNPDGPPQPQVEYKLRRLVNDYVAPPKSSNRLEIALEHFSRMRSEISAMGARTPHELMRCAEVTFIRDCAEMAARSSLVRTESRWGLYHDRVDHPARDDASWFAHLNLRKAADGAMEFLRRPVAPYLVPVPEFPMPTDTSPTAAFDGTQAPPTLGGSSSAAPVDLPIPSTLLDSPATADFSAPADPPTSATIGDSATGDVSASPTLGGSPTVIARFLPTSVAVSAAAERRDRSAGGSAELVALLSLADAAPSLDDFRPYLASPAEDVRVTAVTTLTETTPTGFALAEAFDDPAPAVRLAAAAGLRELVEVVPASDPLAVRLLRAVRNAEPAVRAAALYLLRSLHLGSRPAFAEALADTEPEVRIEAVHGLVSLSAAEPLAEAVTDSSREVRIAVAQGLGSMADAAAKAALVSLAADADPLVRAAALASGADSVRPYAANALIDPAWQVREAATAIADTAQLLTAVADPHPNVRRAAVRSLGQLPASAEAITVLTEALADPDADVRAYARHALR
;
A
#
# COMPACT_ATOMS: atom_id res chain seq x y z
N MET A 1 33.64 10.33 -19.23
CA MET A 1 33.79 9.18 -18.30
C MET A 1 32.91 9.53 -17.10
N THR A 2 31.94 8.70 -16.79
CA THR A 2 31.14 8.85 -15.56
C THR A 2 32.05 8.69 -14.35
N GLU A 3 31.89 9.56 -13.37
CA GLU A 3 32.69 9.52 -12.15
C GLU A 3 32.33 8.27 -11.34
N ARG A 4 33.30 7.59 -10.74
CA ARG A 4 33.06 6.50 -9.79
C ARG A 4 32.97 7.07 -8.39
N ARG A 5 31.77 6.99 -7.80
CA ARG A 5 31.50 7.41 -6.44
C ARG A 5 31.61 6.22 -5.49
N GLU A 6 32.51 6.30 -4.52
CA GLU A 6 32.73 5.24 -3.53
C GLU A 6 32.10 5.63 -2.17
N LEU A 7 31.30 4.72 -1.63
CA LEU A 7 30.60 4.89 -0.35
C LEU A 7 30.90 3.69 0.57
N SER A 8 30.74 3.90 1.88
CA SER A 8 30.89 2.84 2.87
C SER A 8 29.92 3.01 4.04
N CYS A 9 29.50 1.90 4.65
CA CYS A 9 28.62 1.88 5.81
C CYS A 9 28.75 0.53 6.54
N ASP A 10 28.19 0.42 7.74
CA ASP A 10 28.04 -0.88 8.39
C ASP A 10 26.94 -1.69 7.72
N VAL A 11 25.76 -1.08 7.53
CA VAL A 11 24.57 -1.72 6.96
C VAL A 11 24.12 -0.95 5.72
N LEU A 12 24.13 -1.64 4.57
CA LEU A 12 23.57 -1.14 3.33
C LEU A 12 22.13 -1.64 3.18
N VAL A 13 21.17 -0.72 3.09
CA VAL A 13 19.76 -1.02 2.81
C VAL A 13 19.43 -0.63 1.38
N ILE A 14 18.93 -1.57 0.59
CA ILE A 14 18.54 -1.38 -0.81
C ILE A 14 17.02 -1.40 -0.93
N GLY A 15 16.44 -0.24 -1.24
CA GLY A 15 15.01 0.01 -1.34
C GLY A 15 14.45 0.70 -0.10
N GLY A 16 13.87 1.88 -0.30
CA GLY A 16 13.32 2.74 0.74
C GLY A 16 11.82 2.54 0.98
N GLY A 17 11.25 1.37 0.64
CA GLY A 17 9.86 1.00 0.93
C GLY A 17 9.61 0.78 2.42
N THR A 18 8.52 0.07 2.75
CA THR A 18 8.11 -0.24 4.14
C THR A 18 9.21 -0.97 4.90
N ALA A 19 9.65 -2.12 4.39
CA ALA A 19 10.65 -2.96 5.04
C ALA A 19 12.01 -2.27 5.14
N GLY A 20 12.47 -1.60 4.06
CA GLY A 20 13.77 -0.94 4.06
C GLY A 20 13.84 0.27 4.98
N THR A 21 12.75 1.05 5.07
CA THR A 21 12.65 2.16 6.03
C THR A 21 12.75 1.65 7.47
N MET A 22 12.02 0.57 7.80
CA MET A 22 12.08 -0.03 9.13
C MET A 22 13.45 -0.66 9.40
N ALA A 23 14.05 -1.34 8.42
CA ALA A 23 15.40 -1.90 8.56
C ALA A 23 16.45 -0.82 8.83
N ALA A 24 16.37 0.32 8.15
CA ALA A 24 17.27 1.45 8.38
C ALA A 24 17.09 2.05 9.78
N ILE A 25 15.84 2.20 10.25
CA ILE A 25 15.53 2.68 11.60
C ILE A 25 16.10 1.69 12.63
N SER A 26 15.79 0.41 12.49
CA SER A 26 16.21 -0.63 13.43
C SER A 26 17.74 -0.77 13.49
N ALA A 27 18.42 -0.80 12.36
CA ALA A 27 19.89 -0.86 12.34
C ALA A 27 20.54 0.36 13.01
N ALA A 28 20.00 1.56 12.79
CA ALA A 28 20.49 2.78 13.43
C ALA A 28 20.19 2.80 14.95
N GLU A 29 19.05 2.30 15.40
CA GLU A 29 18.74 2.13 16.82
C GLU A 29 19.70 1.19 17.54
N HIS A 30 20.29 0.22 16.81
CA HIS A 30 21.35 -0.67 17.29
C HIS A 30 22.78 -0.10 17.07
N GLY A 31 22.89 1.17 16.68
CA GLY A 31 24.17 1.90 16.62
C GLY A 31 24.95 1.75 15.32
N ALA A 32 24.45 1.07 14.29
CA ALA A 32 25.12 0.92 13.01
C ALA A 32 25.04 2.21 12.18
N SER A 33 26.10 2.50 11.41
CA SER A 33 26.04 3.45 10.31
C SER A 33 25.30 2.82 9.13
N VAL A 34 24.25 3.49 8.65
CA VAL A 34 23.34 2.94 7.64
C VAL A 34 23.39 3.81 6.38
N LEU A 35 23.53 3.17 5.22
CA LEU A 35 23.28 3.79 3.94
C LEU A 35 22.01 3.21 3.32
N LEU A 36 20.99 4.05 3.10
CA LEU A 36 19.74 3.67 2.44
C LEU A 36 19.75 4.18 1.00
N LEU A 37 19.82 3.25 0.05
CA LEU A 37 19.74 3.54 -1.39
C LEU A 37 18.32 3.32 -1.90
N GLU A 38 17.81 4.31 -2.65
CA GLU A 38 16.49 4.24 -3.28
C GLU A 38 16.58 4.70 -4.75
N LYS A 39 16.07 3.90 -5.68
CA LYS A 39 16.10 4.25 -7.12
C LYS A 39 15.16 5.40 -7.49
N ALA A 40 14.15 5.66 -6.66
CA ALA A 40 13.27 6.82 -6.76
C ALA A 40 13.55 7.80 -5.60
N HIS A 41 12.61 8.03 -4.73
CA HIS A 41 12.75 8.88 -3.56
C HIS A 41 12.12 8.21 -2.34
N VAL A 42 12.85 8.09 -1.23
CA VAL A 42 12.42 7.33 -0.03
C VAL A 42 11.07 7.80 0.49
N ARG A 43 10.75 9.09 0.47
CA ARG A 43 9.47 9.65 0.93
C ARG A 43 8.27 9.11 0.15
N HIS A 44 8.45 8.78 -1.13
CA HIS A 44 7.38 8.43 -2.06
C HIS A 44 7.54 7.01 -2.65
N SER A 45 8.46 6.20 -2.14
CA SER A 45 8.72 4.85 -2.64
C SER A 45 7.93 3.79 -1.86
N GLY A 46 7.73 2.65 -2.52
CA GLY A 46 7.06 1.48 -1.97
C GLY A 46 5.52 1.54 -2.02
N ALA A 47 4.87 0.45 -1.64
CA ALA A 47 3.43 0.29 -1.69
C ALA A 47 2.67 1.31 -0.82
N LEU A 48 3.19 1.63 0.36
CA LEU A 48 2.58 2.60 1.27
C LEU A 48 2.38 4.01 0.69
N ALA A 49 3.22 4.39 -0.27
CA ALA A 49 3.09 5.70 -0.92
C ALA A 49 1.84 5.82 -1.80
N MET A 50 1.24 4.70 -2.19
CA MET A 50 0.00 4.66 -2.98
C MET A 50 -1.27 4.77 -2.13
N GLY A 51 -1.15 4.71 -0.81
CA GLY A 51 -2.25 4.68 0.15
C GLY A 51 -2.56 3.26 0.64
N MET A 52 -3.07 3.18 1.85
CA MET A 52 -3.50 1.93 2.50
C MET A 52 -4.71 2.22 3.38
N ASP A 53 -5.69 1.32 3.39
CA ASP A 53 -6.88 1.43 4.24
C ASP A 53 -6.65 0.93 5.67
N GLY A 54 -5.64 0.09 5.86
CA GLY A 54 -5.34 -0.50 7.17
C GLY A 54 -4.11 -1.39 7.16
N VAL A 55 -3.66 -1.75 8.35
CA VAL A 55 -2.66 -2.80 8.56
C VAL A 55 -3.35 -4.15 8.55
N ASN A 56 -3.01 -4.96 7.55
CA ASN A 56 -3.53 -6.32 7.40
C ASN A 56 -2.77 -7.30 8.30
N ASN A 57 -3.44 -8.39 8.66
CA ASN A 57 -2.87 -9.55 9.36
C ASN A 57 -2.30 -9.26 10.75
N ALA A 58 -2.87 -8.31 11.47
CA ALA A 58 -2.52 -8.10 12.86
C ALA A 58 -3.14 -9.18 13.75
N VAL A 59 -2.29 -9.87 14.50
CA VAL A 59 -2.71 -10.80 15.57
C VAL A 59 -2.90 -9.98 16.85
N ILE A 60 -4.15 -9.73 17.20
CA ILE A 60 -4.48 -8.85 18.33
C ILE A 60 -4.66 -9.70 19.60
N PRO A 61 -3.89 -9.44 20.67
CA PRO A 61 -4.02 -10.15 21.92
C PRO A 61 -5.48 -10.13 22.45
N GLY A 62 -5.98 -11.31 22.80
CA GLY A 62 -7.36 -11.48 23.27
C GLY A 62 -8.40 -11.67 22.18
N LYS A 63 -8.08 -11.39 20.91
CA LYS A 63 -8.97 -11.62 19.76
C LYS A 63 -8.51 -12.79 18.88
N ALA A 64 -7.21 -13.00 18.76
CA ALA A 64 -6.59 -14.10 18.05
C ALA A 64 -5.30 -14.54 18.75
N THR A 65 -4.86 -15.76 18.49
CA THR A 65 -3.57 -16.27 18.96
C THR A 65 -2.57 -16.35 17.82
N PRO A 66 -1.26 -16.30 18.09
CA PRO A 66 -0.23 -16.56 17.09
C PRO A 66 -0.41 -17.93 16.41
N GLU A 67 -0.84 -18.93 17.18
CA GLU A 67 -1.09 -20.30 16.70
C GLU A 67 -2.23 -20.33 15.68
N ASP A 68 -3.34 -19.62 15.94
CA ASP A 68 -4.47 -19.49 15.00
C ASP A 68 -4.00 -18.90 13.67
N TYR A 69 -3.18 -17.84 13.74
CA TYR A 69 -2.62 -17.20 12.55
C TYR A 69 -1.70 -18.14 11.76
N VAL A 70 -0.76 -18.80 12.46
CA VAL A 70 0.18 -19.73 11.82
C VAL A 70 -0.57 -20.89 11.15
N ALA A 71 -1.59 -21.43 11.83
CA ALA A 71 -2.43 -22.50 11.25
C ALA A 71 -3.19 -22.05 10.01
N GLU A 72 -3.75 -20.83 10.03
CA GLU A 72 -4.48 -20.25 8.88
C GLU A 72 -3.57 -20.05 7.68
N ILE A 73 -2.39 -19.44 7.87
CA ILE A 73 -1.44 -19.23 6.78
C ILE A 73 -0.90 -20.57 6.24
N THR A 74 -0.71 -21.56 7.11
CA THR A 74 -0.31 -22.91 6.69
C THR A 74 -1.36 -23.53 5.76
N ARG A 75 -2.67 -23.41 6.09
CA ARG A 75 -3.77 -23.88 5.23
C ARG A 75 -3.82 -23.12 3.90
N ALA A 76 -3.70 -21.80 3.95
CA ALA A 76 -3.73 -20.96 2.74
C ALA A 76 -2.60 -21.30 1.73
N ASN A 77 -1.52 -21.91 2.22
CA ASN A 77 -0.37 -22.30 1.39
C ASN A 77 -0.25 -23.83 1.20
N ASP A 78 -1.35 -24.57 1.32
CA ASP A 78 -1.39 -26.02 1.11
C ASP A 78 -0.31 -26.79 1.92
N GLY A 79 0.01 -26.30 3.12
CA GLY A 79 0.98 -26.91 4.04
C GLY A 79 2.46 -26.61 3.74
N ILE A 80 2.80 -26.07 2.59
CA ILE A 80 4.20 -25.81 2.22
C ILE A 80 4.63 -24.43 2.72
N VAL A 81 5.03 -24.36 3.97
CA VAL A 81 5.44 -23.12 4.65
C VAL A 81 6.62 -23.36 5.61
N ASN A 82 7.36 -22.29 5.87
CA ASN A 82 8.25 -22.21 7.01
C ASN A 82 7.50 -21.52 8.17
N GLN A 83 6.89 -22.33 9.08
CA GLN A 83 6.14 -21.76 10.20
C GLN A 83 7.00 -20.89 11.13
N ARG A 84 8.33 -21.05 11.17
CA ARG A 84 9.20 -20.22 12.00
C ARG A 84 9.16 -18.77 11.56
N THR A 85 9.13 -18.50 10.26
CA THR A 85 9.03 -17.13 9.74
C THR A 85 7.63 -16.54 9.97
N ILE A 86 6.57 -17.33 9.78
CA ILE A 86 5.19 -16.88 10.03
C ILE A 86 5.00 -16.55 11.51
N MET A 87 5.57 -17.34 12.41
CA MET A 87 5.50 -17.11 13.86
C MET A 87 6.14 -15.77 14.26
N GLN A 88 7.20 -15.31 13.57
CA GLN A 88 7.76 -13.98 13.82
C GLN A 88 6.73 -12.86 13.52
N THR A 89 6.04 -12.94 12.40
CA THR A 89 4.97 -11.98 12.08
C THR A 89 3.84 -12.07 13.10
N ALA A 90 3.41 -13.28 13.47
CA ALA A 90 2.31 -13.50 14.41
C ALA A 90 2.59 -12.95 15.82
N THR A 91 3.81 -13.12 16.31
CA THR A 91 4.17 -12.74 17.70
C THR A 91 4.62 -11.29 17.82
N ARG A 92 5.26 -10.73 16.79
CA ARG A 92 5.84 -9.38 16.83
C ARG A 92 4.94 -8.31 16.18
N GLY A 93 3.95 -8.74 15.40
CA GLY A 93 3.14 -7.82 14.60
C GLY A 93 2.39 -6.79 15.44
N TYR A 94 1.83 -7.18 16.59
CA TYR A 94 1.12 -6.25 17.45
C TYR A 94 2.04 -5.22 18.12
N ASP A 95 3.22 -5.61 18.56
CA ASP A 95 4.21 -4.67 19.10
C ASP A 95 4.68 -3.69 18.02
N MET A 96 4.76 -4.15 16.77
CA MET A 96 5.06 -3.28 15.64
C MET A 96 3.95 -2.25 15.39
N VAL A 97 2.67 -2.63 15.51
CA VAL A 97 1.54 -1.68 15.46
C VAL A 97 1.69 -0.59 16.52
N ARG A 98 1.99 -0.97 17.76
CA ARG A 98 2.21 -0.02 18.85
C ARG A 98 3.39 0.91 18.59
N ARG A 99 4.46 0.36 18.01
CA ARG A 99 5.64 1.16 17.63
C ARG A 99 5.32 2.17 16.54
N LEU A 100 4.52 1.78 15.54
CA LEU A 100 4.05 2.69 14.48
C LEU A 100 3.16 3.80 15.04
N GLU A 101 2.28 3.49 15.98
CA GLU A 101 1.47 4.49 16.71
C GLU A 101 2.38 5.45 17.48
N GLY A 102 3.44 4.95 18.13
CA GLY A 102 4.45 5.76 18.79
C GLY A 102 5.22 6.70 17.84
N TYR A 103 5.35 6.35 16.58
CA TYR A 103 5.90 7.21 15.54
C TYR A 103 4.90 8.26 15.03
N GLY A 104 3.62 8.16 15.43
CA GLY A 104 2.55 9.05 15.01
C GLY A 104 1.68 8.54 13.87
N VAL A 105 1.76 7.26 13.53
CA VAL A 105 0.77 6.62 12.64
C VAL A 105 -0.56 6.54 13.38
N LYS A 106 -1.62 7.03 12.75
CA LYS A 106 -2.95 7.01 13.35
C LYS A 106 -3.69 5.74 12.98
N PHE A 107 -4.17 5.04 13.99
CA PHE A 107 -5.08 3.91 13.87
C PHE A 107 -6.47 4.34 14.32
N GLU A 108 -7.49 3.84 13.62
CA GLU A 108 -8.87 4.07 14.05
C GLU A 108 -9.10 3.41 15.41
N LYS A 109 -9.71 4.15 16.31
CA LYS A 109 -10.08 3.67 17.64
C LYS A 109 -11.59 3.57 17.75
N ASP A 110 -12.06 2.57 18.46
CA ASP A 110 -13.47 2.47 18.80
C ASP A 110 -13.84 3.51 19.88
N SER A 111 -15.13 3.57 20.22
CA SER A 111 -15.65 4.50 21.26
C SER A 111 -15.01 4.34 22.64
N TYR A 112 -14.21 3.32 22.82
CA TYR A 112 -13.55 2.98 24.08
C TYR A 112 -12.03 3.23 24.05
N GLY A 113 -11.52 3.71 22.91
CA GLY A 113 -10.10 3.96 22.72
C GLY A 113 -9.29 2.71 22.37
N GLU A 114 -9.93 1.56 22.16
CA GLU A 114 -9.28 0.37 21.63
C GLU A 114 -9.16 0.44 20.12
N TYR A 115 -8.26 -0.37 19.52
CA TYR A 115 -8.15 -0.42 18.09
C TYR A 115 -9.45 -0.92 17.45
N ALA A 116 -10.03 -0.13 16.58
CA ALA A 116 -11.07 -0.59 15.68
C ALA A 116 -10.50 -1.70 14.79
N VAL A 117 -11.28 -2.76 14.59
CA VAL A 117 -10.82 -3.93 13.83
C VAL A 117 -11.86 -4.30 12.78
N ARG A 118 -11.39 -4.71 11.61
CA ARG A 118 -12.21 -5.37 10.59
C ARG A 118 -11.80 -6.81 10.49
N ARG A 119 -12.77 -7.71 10.56
CA ARG A 119 -12.51 -9.13 10.34
C ARG A 119 -12.48 -9.36 8.83
N VAL A 120 -11.36 -9.86 8.34
CA VAL A 120 -11.16 -10.15 6.92
C VAL A 120 -10.99 -11.65 6.71
N HIS A 121 -10.31 -12.32 7.64
CA HIS A 121 -10.11 -13.76 7.62
C HIS A 121 -11.15 -14.49 8.48
N ARG A 122 -11.31 -15.78 8.25
CA ARG A 122 -12.20 -16.62 9.07
C ARG A 122 -11.67 -16.79 10.49
N SER A 123 -10.36 -16.80 10.66
CA SER A 123 -9.66 -16.92 11.94
C SER A 123 -8.31 -16.19 11.90
N GLY A 124 -7.68 -16.05 13.07
CA GLY A 124 -6.25 -15.79 13.20
C GLY A 124 -5.78 -14.35 13.07
N SER A 125 -6.46 -13.46 12.36
CA SER A 125 -5.97 -12.10 12.19
C SER A 125 -7.04 -11.07 11.82
N TYR A 126 -6.68 -9.79 11.94
CA TYR A 126 -7.57 -8.65 11.72
C TYR A 126 -6.89 -7.57 10.89
N VAL A 127 -7.71 -6.74 10.23
CA VAL A 127 -7.26 -5.47 9.67
C VAL A 127 -7.49 -4.36 10.67
N LEU A 128 -6.47 -3.56 10.92
CA LEU A 128 -6.51 -2.35 11.73
C LEU A 128 -6.63 -1.15 10.80
N PRO A 129 -7.81 -0.49 10.72
CA PRO A 129 -8.01 0.66 9.85
C PRO A 129 -7.10 1.83 10.20
N MET A 130 -6.60 2.51 9.18
CA MET A 130 -5.77 3.71 9.29
C MET A 130 -6.45 4.89 8.59
N PRO A 131 -7.04 5.84 9.32
CA PRO A 131 -7.73 7.00 8.73
C PRO A 131 -6.83 7.84 7.80
N GLU A 132 -5.55 7.86 8.10
CA GLU A 132 -4.52 8.59 7.35
C GLU A 132 -3.49 7.62 6.73
N GLY A 133 -3.93 6.46 6.25
CA GLY A 133 -3.04 5.43 5.70
C GLY A 133 -2.14 5.90 4.54
N LYS A 134 -2.57 6.92 3.79
CA LYS A 134 -1.77 7.59 2.76
C LYS A 134 -0.55 8.33 3.33
N ASP A 135 -0.57 8.67 4.62
CA ASP A 135 0.48 9.46 5.27
C ASP A 135 1.49 8.62 6.06
N VAL A 136 1.25 7.32 6.23
CA VAL A 136 2.17 6.42 6.96
C VAL A 136 3.60 6.52 6.44
N LYS A 137 3.76 6.58 5.13
CA LYS A 137 5.09 6.72 4.51
C LYS A 137 5.78 8.03 4.88
N LYS A 138 5.04 9.11 4.98
CA LYS A 138 5.55 10.43 5.41
C LYS A 138 5.99 10.39 6.88
N VAL A 139 5.21 9.72 7.74
CA VAL A 139 5.56 9.50 9.16
C VAL A 139 6.89 8.76 9.28
N LEU A 140 7.06 7.64 8.56
CA LEU A 140 8.31 6.88 8.57
C LEU A 140 9.50 7.68 8.04
N TYR A 141 9.30 8.46 6.97
CA TYR A 141 10.33 9.35 6.44
C TYR A 141 10.73 10.43 7.46
N ARG A 142 9.76 10.97 8.21
CA ARG A 142 10.01 11.92 9.30
C ARG A 142 10.90 11.29 10.39
N VAL A 143 10.62 10.06 10.82
CA VAL A 143 11.46 9.32 11.79
C VAL A 143 12.92 9.25 11.32
N LEU A 144 13.15 8.88 10.04
CA LEU A 144 14.48 8.85 9.45
C LEU A 144 15.17 10.23 9.45
N ARG A 145 14.41 11.32 9.47
CA ARG A 145 14.92 12.70 9.48
C ARG A 145 15.10 13.29 10.89
N GLU A 146 14.74 12.57 11.94
CA GLU A 146 15.03 12.97 13.31
C GLU A 146 16.52 13.14 13.55
N LYS A 147 16.91 14.08 14.43
CA LYS A 147 18.33 14.41 14.69
C LYS A 147 19.17 13.18 15.03
N ARG A 148 18.62 12.28 15.86
CA ARG A 148 19.29 11.03 16.27
C ARG A 148 19.51 10.08 15.08
N MET A 149 18.55 10.00 14.17
CA MET A 149 18.61 9.11 12.99
C MET A 149 19.54 9.68 11.91
N ARG A 150 19.46 10.99 11.65
CA ARG A 150 20.31 11.66 10.65
C ARG A 150 21.80 11.56 10.91
N SER A 151 22.22 11.31 12.14
CA SER A 151 23.64 11.09 12.46
C SER A 151 24.12 9.68 12.09
N LEU A 152 23.23 8.73 11.90
CA LEU A 152 23.54 7.33 11.61
C LEU A 152 23.03 6.88 10.24
N VAL A 153 21.92 7.45 9.74
CA VAL A 153 21.29 7.06 8.47
C VAL A 153 21.56 8.11 7.41
N THR A 154 22.30 7.72 6.37
CA THR A 154 22.46 8.47 5.13
C THR A 154 21.46 7.96 4.10
N ILE A 155 20.60 8.84 3.59
CA ILE A 155 19.64 8.51 2.53
C ILE A 155 20.22 9.00 1.20
N THR A 156 20.34 8.11 0.23
CA THR A 156 20.72 8.47 -1.14
C THR A 156 19.62 8.06 -2.11
N ASN A 157 18.85 9.05 -2.53
CA ASN A 157 17.79 8.88 -3.51
C ASN A 157 18.35 8.82 -4.93
N ARG A 158 17.56 8.25 -5.86
CA ARG A 158 17.87 8.15 -7.29
C ARG A 158 19.12 7.33 -7.62
N VAL A 159 19.53 6.46 -6.71
CA VAL A 159 20.57 5.47 -6.97
C VAL A 159 19.91 4.10 -7.14
N MET A 160 20.10 3.50 -8.31
CA MET A 160 19.63 2.16 -8.64
C MET A 160 20.74 1.14 -8.45
N PRO A 161 20.73 0.33 -7.40
CA PRO A 161 21.62 -0.81 -7.27
C PRO A 161 21.29 -1.88 -8.33
N VAL A 162 22.32 -2.49 -8.89
CA VAL A 162 22.16 -3.49 -9.96
C VAL A 162 22.77 -4.86 -9.61
N ARG A 163 23.72 -4.90 -8.68
CA ARG A 163 24.34 -6.15 -8.20
C ARG A 163 24.74 -6.03 -6.73
N VAL A 164 24.51 -7.10 -5.98
CA VAL A 164 25.17 -7.34 -4.69
C VAL A 164 26.53 -7.93 -4.99
N LEU A 165 27.55 -7.41 -4.32
CA LEU A 165 28.93 -7.88 -4.43
C LEU A 165 29.20 -8.95 -3.38
N THR A 166 29.84 -10.04 -3.79
CA THR A 166 30.18 -11.16 -2.91
C THR A 166 31.67 -11.47 -2.95
N SER A 167 32.26 -11.70 -1.77
CA SER A 167 33.66 -12.11 -1.63
C SER A 167 33.72 -13.25 -0.62
N GLY A 168 34.42 -14.34 -0.95
CA GLY A 168 34.48 -15.52 -0.08
C GLY A 168 33.10 -16.15 0.24
N GLY A 169 32.14 -16.05 -0.66
CA GLY A 169 30.77 -16.55 -0.47
C GLY A 169 29.90 -15.69 0.45
N ARG A 170 30.32 -14.47 0.78
CA ARG A 170 29.62 -13.53 1.65
C ARG A 170 29.32 -12.22 0.90
N ALA A 171 28.18 -11.58 1.20
CA ALA A 171 27.89 -10.23 0.74
C ALA A 171 28.81 -9.20 1.42
N VAL A 172 29.41 -8.31 0.60
CA VAL A 172 30.40 -7.31 1.05
C VAL A 172 30.04 -5.90 0.58
N GLY A 173 28.93 -5.74 -0.13
CA GLY A 173 28.47 -4.46 -0.64
C GLY A 173 27.59 -4.60 -1.86
N ALA A 174 27.43 -3.50 -2.59
CA ALA A 174 26.66 -3.46 -3.83
C ALA A 174 27.21 -2.40 -4.78
N VAL A 175 26.80 -2.52 -6.04
CA VAL A 175 27.06 -1.50 -7.07
C VAL A 175 25.79 -1.09 -7.76
N GLY A 176 25.77 0.14 -8.23
CA GLY A 176 24.65 0.73 -8.94
C GLY A 176 25.07 2.01 -9.66
N PHE A 177 24.10 2.84 -10.00
CA PHE A 177 24.37 4.13 -10.64
C PHE A 177 23.29 5.14 -10.27
N ASP A 178 23.65 6.41 -10.35
CA ASP A 178 22.72 7.51 -10.18
C ASP A 178 21.85 7.67 -11.44
N THR A 179 20.52 7.62 -11.27
CA THR A 179 19.55 7.64 -12.38
C THR A 179 19.39 9.02 -13.01
N ARG A 180 20.09 10.04 -12.51
CA ARG A 180 20.07 11.43 -13.00
C ARG A 180 21.40 11.84 -13.58
N SER A 181 22.48 11.74 -12.80
CA SER A 181 23.83 12.09 -13.27
C SER A 181 24.44 11.01 -14.15
N GLY A 182 24.06 9.75 -13.93
CA GLY A 182 24.68 8.61 -14.58
C GLY A 182 26.00 8.17 -13.93
N ASP A 183 26.35 8.70 -12.75
CA ASP A 183 27.57 8.32 -12.05
C ASP A 183 27.49 6.89 -11.53
N PHE A 184 28.60 6.17 -11.63
CA PHE A 184 28.69 4.81 -11.12
C PHE A 184 28.95 4.81 -9.61
N VAL A 185 28.15 4.08 -8.85
CA VAL A 185 28.21 4.05 -7.39
C VAL A 185 28.62 2.66 -6.91
N THR A 186 29.67 2.61 -6.09
CA THR A 186 30.13 1.40 -5.40
C THR A 186 29.97 1.59 -3.89
N VAL A 187 29.44 0.59 -3.21
CA VAL A 187 29.24 0.64 -1.75
C VAL A 187 29.91 -0.57 -1.12
N SER A 188 30.77 -0.32 -0.14
CA SER A 188 31.30 -1.34 0.76
C SER A 188 30.47 -1.40 2.04
N SER A 189 30.09 -2.59 2.52
CA SER A 189 29.33 -2.74 3.75
C SER A 189 29.60 -4.08 4.44
N LYS A 190 29.33 -4.16 5.75
CA LYS A 190 29.38 -5.40 6.53
C LYS A 190 28.17 -6.29 6.25
N ALA A 191 27.03 -5.69 5.96
CA ALA A 191 25.78 -6.35 5.64
C ALA A 191 25.00 -5.61 4.54
N VAL A 192 24.24 -6.37 3.73
CA VAL A 192 23.34 -5.86 2.70
C VAL A 192 21.92 -6.35 2.99
N ILE A 193 20.96 -5.45 3.06
CA ILE A 193 19.54 -5.77 3.23
C ILE A 193 18.81 -5.42 1.94
N LEU A 194 18.24 -6.42 1.28
CA LEU A 194 17.38 -6.25 0.12
C LEU A 194 15.93 -6.03 0.57
N ALA A 195 15.35 -4.88 0.24
CA ALA A 195 13.99 -4.48 0.57
C ALA A 195 13.28 -3.83 -0.63
N THR A 196 13.47 -4.40 -1.82
CA THR A 196 13.07 -3.85 -3.12
C THR A 196 11.62 -4.10 -3.50
N GLY A 197 10.87 -4.82 -2.66
CA GLY A 197 9.49 -5.22 -2.94
C GLY A 197 9.39 -6.35 -3.97
N PRO A 198 8.17 -6.57 -4.52
CA PRO A 198 7.85 -7.69 -5.41
C PRO A 198 8.39 -7.49 -6.84
N CYS A 199 8.16 -8.48 -7.72
CA CYS A 199 8.26 -8.34 -9.17
C CYS A 199 6.85 -8.15 -9.75
N GLY A 200 6.30 -6.95 -9.62
CA GLY A 200 4.95 -6.62 -10.12
C GLY A 200 4.89 -6.42 -11.63
N ARG A 201 6.03 -6.14 -12.28
CA ARG A 201 6.11 -5.97 -13.74
C ARG A 201 6.55 -7.26 -14.45
N LEU A 202 6.14 -8.43 -13.96
CA LEU A 202 6.42 -9.71 -14.59
C LEU A 202 5.53 -9.94 -15.81
N GLY A 203 4.20 -9.97 -15.63
CA GLY A 203 3.20 -10.01 -16.67
C GLY A 203 2.80 -8.62 -17.17
N LEU A 204 2.18 -8.53 -18.34
CA LEU A 204 1.60 -7.32 -18.88
C LEU A 204 0.14 -7.23 -18.41
N PRO A 205 -0.31 -6.10 -17.81
CA PRO A 205 -1.69 -5.93 -17.41
C PRO A 205 -2.66 -5.97 -18.60
N ALA A 206 -3.92 -6.35 -18.32
CA ALA A 206 -4.97 -6.44 -19.35
C ALA A 206 -5.20 -5.11 -20.09
N SER A 207 -4.93 -3.97 -19.43
CA SER A 207 -4.98 -2.64 -20.07
C SER A 207 -3.92 -2.43 -21.16
N GLY A 208 -2.89 -3.28 -21.23
CA GLY A 208 -1.73 -3.09 -22.10
C GLY A 208 -0.82 -1.92 -21.71
N TYR A 209 -1.16 -1.17 -20.66
CA TYR A 209 -0.39 -0.02 -20.21
C TYR A 209 0.88 -0.46 -19.49
N LEU A 210 2.05 -0.13 -20.01
CA LEU A 210 3.33 -0.67 -19.58
C LEU A 210 3.64 -0.44 -18.10
N TYR A 211 3.21 0.67 -17.54
CA TYR A 211 3.40 1.05 -16.13
C TYR A 211 2.12 0.96 -15.29
N GLY A 212 1.06 0.37 -15.83
CA GLY A 212 -0.20 0.13 -15.16
C GLY A 212 -0.22 -1.24 -14.52
N THR A 213 0.50 -1.45 -13.44
CA THR A 213 0.54 -2.73 -12.70
C THR A 213 -0.29 -2.65 -11.42
N TYR A 214 -0.72 -3.81 -10.93
CA TYR A 214 -1.38 -3.96 -9.63
C TYR A 214 -0.49 -3.44 -8.50
N GLU A 215 0.79 -3.79 -8.54
CA GLU A 215 1.81 -3.36 -7.60
C GLU A 215 2.38 -1.96 -7.95
N ASN A 216 3.40 -1.53 -7.23
CA ASN A 216 4.09 -0.30 -7.57
C ASN A 216 4.79 -0.42 -8.93
N PRO A 217 4.60 0.54 -9.86
CA PRO A 217 5.17 0.47 -11.20
C PRO A 217 6.71 0.47 -11.24
N THR A 218 7.39 0.76 -10.14
CA THR A 218 8.85 0.65 -10.05
C THR A 218 9.33 -0.77 -9.75
N ASN A 219 8.44 -1.72 -9.45
CA ASN A 219 8.79 -3.08 -9.04
C ASN A 219 9.10 -3.98 -10.25
N ALA A 220 10.35 -3.99 -10.67
CA ALA A 220 10.85 -4.74 -11.83
C ALA A 220 11.58 -6.06 -11.46
N GLY A 221 11.50 -6.49 -10.20
CA GLY A 221 12.20 -7.71 -9.76
C GLY A 221 13.68 -7.51 -9.44
N ASP A 222 14.09 -6.29 -9.19
CA ASP A 222 15.49 -5.89 -8.91
C ASP A 222 16.13 -6.80 -7.86
N GLY A 223 15.48 -6.98 -6.71
CA GLY A 223 16.00 -7.79 -5.60
C GLY A 223 16.05 -9.28 -5.91
N TYR A 224 15.08 -9.79 -6.68
CA TYR A 224 15.09 -11.19 -7.14
C TYR A 224 16.33 -11.46 -7.99
N SER A 225 16.59 -10.61 -8.99
CA SER A 225 17.77 -10.72 -9.85
C SER A 225 19.06 -10.55 -9.05
N MET A 226 19.14 -9.54 -8.16
CA MET A 226 20.33 -9.31 -7.33
C MET A 226 20.61 -10.49 -6.39
N ALA A 227 19.61 -11.04 -5.73
CA ALA A 227 19.75 -12.20 -4.85
C ALA A 227 20.20 -13.45 -5.60
N TYR A 228 19.57 -13.73 -6.76
CA TYR A 228 19.95 -14.84 -7.63
C TYR A 228 21.41 -14.75 -8.08
N HIS A 229 21.83 -13.58 -8.55
CA HIS A 229 23.21 -13.37 -9.01
C HIS A 229 24.23 -13.38 -7.87
N ALA A 230 23.82 -13.10 -6.64
CA ALA A 230 24.65 -13.25 -5.44
C ALA A 230 24.75 -14.72 -4.96
N GLY A 231 24.01 -15.66 -5.56
CA GLY A 231 23.99 -17.07 -5.18
C GLY A 231 23.04 -17.40 -4.04
N ALA A 232 22.15 -16.48 -3.66
CA ALA A 232 21.11 -16.74 -2.67
C ALA A 232 20.02 -17.67 -3.24
N GLU A 233 19.43 -18.49 -2.38
CA GLU A 233 18.28 -19.29 -2.76
C GLU A 233 17.02 -18.44 -2.86
N LEU A 234 16.22 -18.71 -3.90
CA LEU A 234 14.85 -18.21 -4.05
C LEU A 234 13.89 -19.38 -4.00
N SER A 235 12.72 -19.19 -3.43
CA SER A 235 11.72 -20.24 -3.20
C SER A 235 10.36 -19.86 -3.75
N GLY A 236 9.60 -20.87 -4.19
CA GLY A 236 8.22 -20.70 -4.63
C GLY A 236 8.06 -19.83 -5.88
N ILE A 237 9.08 -19.70 -6.71
CA ILE A 237 9.07 -18.80 -7.89
C ILE A 237 8.05 -19.26 -8.95
N GLU A 238 7.56 -20.48 -8.87
CA GLU A 238 6.44 -21.00 -9.65
C GLU A 238 5.05 -20.57 -9.12
N CYS A 239 4.96 -20.09 -7.87
CA CYS A 239 3.73 -19.68 -7.21
C CYS A 239 3.48 -18.17 -7.45
N PHE A 240 2.63 -17.83 -8.41
CA PHE A 240 2.43 -16.44 -8.79
C PHE A 240 1.45 -15.73 -7.87
N GLN A 241 1.62 -14.42 -7.77
CA GLN A 241 0.60 -13.51 -7.26
C GLN A 241 -0.33 -13.14 -8.41
N ILE A 242 -1.64 -13.33 -8.18
CA ILE A 242 -2.72 -12.89 -9.07
C ILE A 242 -3.84 -12.36 -8.17
N ASN A 243 -4.36 -11.18 -8.47
CA ASN A 243 -5.30 -10.48 -7.61
C ASN A 243 -6.57 -10.08 -8.36
N PRO A 244 -7.73 -9.96 -7.69
CA PRO A 244 -8.91 -9.39 -8.30
C PRO A 244 -8.72 -7.89 -8.53
N LEU A 245 -9.01 -7.46 -9.76
CA LEU A 245 -8.76 -6.14 -10.30
C LEU A 245 -10.08 -5.51 -10.72
N ILE A 246 -10.21 -4.20 -10.62
CA ILE A 246 -11.25 -3.46 -11.35
C ILE A 246 -10.86 -3.43 -12.81
N LYS A 247 -11.78 -3.83 -13.69
CA LYS A 247 -11.54 -3.77 -15.12
C LYS A 247 -11.20 -2.35 -15.58
N ASP A 248 -10.21 -2.23 -16.44
CA ASP A 248 -9.70 -0.96 -16.98
C ASP A 248 -9.11 0.03 -15.95
N TYR A 249 -8.97 -0.42 -14.70
CA TYR A 249 -8.32 0.34 -13.65
C TYR A 249 -7.21 -0.50 -13.03
N ASN A 250 -5.97 -0.01 -13.09
CA ASN A 250 -4.81 -0.73 -12.57
C ASN A 250 -4.74 -0.65 -11.04
N GLY A 251 -5.70 -1.28 -10.38
CA GLY A 251 -5.81 -1.27 -8.94
C GLY A 251 -6.78 -2.33 -8.43
N PRO A 252 -6.67 -2.69 -7.14
CA PRO A 252 -7.44 -3.77 -6.55
C PRO A 252 -8.94 -3.49 -6.60
N ALA A 253 -9.74 -4.55 -6.81
CA ALA A 253 -11.19 -4.46 -6.68
C ALA A 253 -11.62 -4.22 -5.22
N CYS A 254 -10.76 -4.57 -4.27
CA CYS A 254 -11.01 -4.46 -2.83
C CYS A 254 -12.31 -5.14 -2.39
N ALA A 255 -12.60 -6.30 -2.95
CA ALA A 255 -13.74 -7.11 -2.55
C ALA A 255 -13.72 -7.41 -1.03
N TYR A 256 -12.53 -7.61 -0.46
CA TYR A 256 -12.35 -7.82 0.97
C TYR A 256 -12.77 -6.62 1.83
N VAL A 257 -12.70 -5.40 1.31
CA VAL A 257 -13.22 -4.20 1.99
C VAL A 257 -14.74 -4.15 1.89
N ALA A 258 -15.30 -4.57 0.75
CA ALA A 258 -16.73 -4.52 0.49
C ALA A 258 -17.53 -5.64 1.19
N ASN A 259 -16.93 -6.83 1.34
CA ASN A 259 -17.60 -8.00 1.92
C ASN A 259 -18.17 -7.76 3.34
N PRO A 260 -17.46 -7.11 4.27
CA PRO A 260 -17.99 -6.79 5.59
C PRO A 260 -19.23 -5.87 5.57
N PHE A 261 -19.43 -5.12 4.47
CA PHE A 261 -20.60 -4.27 4.24
C PHE A 261 -21.73 -4.98 3.51
N GLY A 262 -21.51 -6.25 3.12
CA GLY A 262 -22.48 -7.06 2.39
C GLY A 262 -22.27 -7.09 0.87
N GLY A 263 -21.18 -6.52 0.35
CA GLY A 263 -20.79 -6.68 -1.05
C GLY A 263 -20.34 -8.11 -1.34
N TYR A 264 -20.55 -8.60 -2.57
CA TYR A 264 -20.15 -9.93 -2.98
C TYR A 264 -19.84 -10.00 -4.47
N GLN A 265 -19.15 -11.07 -4.88
CA GLN A 265 -18.83 -11.32 -6.28
C GLN A 265 -19.97 -12.09 -6.94
N ALA A 266 -20.41 -11.61 -8.10
CA ALA A 266 -21.46 -12.24 -8.90
C ALA A 266 -21.05 -12.32 -10.38
N ASN A 267 -21.61 -13.30 -11.08
CA ASN A 267 -21.50 -13.42 -12.53
C ASN A 267 -22.49 -12.49 -13.26
N ALA A 268 -22.52 -12.55 -14.58
CA ALA A 268 -23.42 -11.73 -15.40
C ALA A 268 -24.91 -12.04 -15.18
N ALA A 269 -25.26 -13.27 -14.73
CA ALA A 269 -26.62 -13.65 -14.36
C ALA A 269 -27.02 -13.14 -12.97
N GLY A 270 -26.09 -12.60 -12.20
CA GLY A 270 -26.30 -12.12 -10.84
C GLY A 270 -26.09 -13.20 -9.78
N ASP A 271 -25.68 -14.40 -10.14
CA ASP A 271 -25.45 -15.49 -9.21
C ASP A 271 -24.14 -15.28 -8.45
N ARG A 272 -24.17 -15.47 -7.14
CA ARG A 272 -22.97 -15.51 -6.30
C ARG A 272 -22.26 -16.83 -6.54
N PHE A 273 -21.10 -16.80 -7.19
CA PHE A 273 -20.36 -17.99 -7.62
C PHE A 273 -19.22 -18.37 -6.68
N VAL A 274 -18.79 -17.49 -5.80
CA VAL A 274 -17.71 -17.72 -4.85
C VAL A 274 -17.96 -17.04 -3.53
N ASP A 275 -17.61 -17.71 -2.42
CA ASP A 275 -17.47 -17.07 -1.13
C ASP A 275 -16.09 -16.42 -1.05
N CYS A 276 -16.11 -15.09 -0.92
CA CYS A 276 -14.88 -14.32 -0.83
C CYS A 276 -14.22 -14.53 0.52
N ASP A 277 -13.45 -15.60 0.64
CA ASP A 277 -12.36 -15.60 1.57
C ASP A 277 -11.24 -14.73 1.01
N TYR A 278 -10.48 -14.17 1.92
CA TYR A 278 -9.34 -13.36 1.58
C TYR A 278 -8.39 -14.13 0.64
N TRP A 279 -7.98 -13.50 -0.46
CA TRP A 279 -6.90 -13.83 -1.41
C TRP A 279 -6.35 -15.26 -1.35
N SER A 280 -7.06 -16.22 -1.82
CA SER A 280 -6.52 -17.57 -2.03
C SER A 280 -6.40 -17.83 -3.52
N GLY A 281 -5.41 -18.62 -3.91
CA GLY A 281 -5.29 -19.08 -5.30
C GLY A 281 -6.51 -19.87 -5.74
N GLN A 282 -7.19 -20.58 -4.82
CA GLN A 282 -8.44 -21.29 -5.07
C GLN A 282 -9.56 -20.33 -5.45
N MET A 283 -9.74 -19.23 -4.69
CA MET A 283 -10.71 -18.20 -5.05
C MET A 283 -10.39 -17.59 -6.42
N MET A 284 -9.11 -17.32 -6.69
CA MET A 284 -8.70 -16.80 -8.00
C MET A 284 -8.92 -17.79 -9.14
N ALA A 285 -8.86 -19.10 -8.88
CA ALA A 285 -9.20 -20.10 -9.87
C ALA A 285 -10.70 -20.08 -10.21
N GLU A 286 -11.58 -19.91 -9.20
CA GLU A 286 -13.03 -19.74 -9.42
C GLU A 286 -13.30 -18.45 -10.22
N VAL A 287 -12.69 -17.34 -9.82
CA VAL A 287 -12.80 -16.06 -10.53
C VAL A 287 -12.37 -16.19 -11.99
N ALA A 288 -11.23 -16.82 -12.26
CA ALA A 288 -10.73 -17.03 -13.62
C ALA A 288 -11.67 -17.94 -14.45
N ARG A 289 -12.18 -19.03 -13.87
CA ARG A 289 -13.12 -19.91 -14.52
C ARG A 289 -14.42 -19.19 -14.89
N GLU A 290 -14.93 -18.36 -14.00
CA GLU A 290 -16.17 -17.63 -14.23
C GLU A 290 -16.00 -16.57 -15.32
N ILE A 291 -14.88 -15.83 -15.31
CA ILE A 291 -14.54 -14.84 -16.36
C ILE A 291 -14.46 -15.50 -17.75
N HIS A 292 -13.89 -16.72 -17.84
CA HIS A 292 -13.70 -17.42 -19.12
C HIS A 292 -14.90 -18.29 -19.52
N SER A 293 -15.95 -18.36 -18.71
CA SER A 293 -17.16 -19.08 -19.01
C SER A 293 -18.19 -18.19 -19.74
N GLU A 294 -19.27 -18.79 -20.23
CA GLU A 294 -20.42 -18.07 -20.79
C GLU A 294 -21.15 -17.20 -19.76
N ARG A 295 -20.86 -17.37 -18.47
CA ARG A 295 -21.44 -16.59 -17.36
C ARG A 295 -20.64 -15.31 -17.01
N GLY A 296 -19.47 -15.10 -17.66
CA GLY A 296 -18.77 -13.80 -17.58
C GLY A 296 -19.53 -12.69 -18.31
N PRO A 297 -19.23 -11.43 -18.04
CA PRO A 297 -18.26 -10.90 -17.08
C PRO A 297 -18.68 -11.07 -15.62
N ILE A 298 -17.76 -10.78 -14.69
CA ILE A 298 -18.03 -10.83 -13.24
C ILE A 298 -18.04 -9.42 -12.64
N TYR A 299 -18.77 -9.29 -11.54
CA TYR A 299 -18.98 -8.00 -10.87
C TYR A 299 -18.79 -8.11 -9.36
N LEU A 300 -18.24 -7.08 -8.76
CA LEU A 300 -18.42 -6.81 -7.33
C LEU A 300 -19.75 -6.08 -7.17
N ARG A 301 -20.75 -6.76 -6.62
CA ARG A 301 -22.09 -6.21 -6.41
C ARG A 301 -22.12 -5.32 -5.19
N LEU A 302 -22.47 -4.06 -5.39
CA LEU A 302 -22.57 -3.03 -4.37
C LEU A 302 -23.92 -2.30 -4.45
N SER A 303 -24.61 -2.32 -5.59
CA SER A 303 -25.83 -1.57 -5.86
C SER A 303 -27.01 -1.94 -4.97
N HIS A 304 -26.99 -3.10 -4.32
CA HIS A 304 -28.01 -3.55 -3.36
C HIS A 304 -27.75 -3.07 -1.92
N LEU A 305 -26.59 -2.44 -1.65
CA LEU A 305 -26.21 -2.05 -0.31
C LEU A 305 -27.02 -0.83 0.17
N PRO A 306 -27.30 -0.73 1.48
CA PRO A 306 -27.86 0.49 2.06
C PRO A 306 -26.97 1.70 1.81
N GLU A 307 -27.58 2.89 1.68
CA GLU A 307 -26.87 4.15 1.42
C GLU A 307 -25.71 4.42 2.40
N GLU A 308 -25.91 4.09 3.68
CA GLU A 308 -24.89 4.23 4.71
C GLU A 308 -23.65 3.36 4.42
N SER A 309 -23.87 2.11 4.01
CA SER A 309 -22.80 1.19 3.64
C SER A 309 -22.05 1.65 2.39
N VAL A 310 -22.77 2.15 1.38
CA VAL A 310 -22.14 2.69 0.16
C VAL A 310 -21.28 3.89 0.48
N ARG A 311 -21.79 4.83 1.29
CA ARG A 311 -21.06 6.03 1.69
C ARG A 311 -19.81 5.69 2.52
N ALA A 312 -19.90 4.74 3.44
CA ALA A 312 -18.76 4.26 4.21
C ALA A 312 -17.71 3.61 3.31
N LEU A 313 -18.15 2.80 2.32
CA LEU A 313 -17.25 2.21 1.33
C LEU A 313 -16.56 3.26 0.46
N GLU A 314 -17.28 4.26 -0.03
CA GLU A 314 -16.70 5.37 -0.79
C GLU A 314 -15.66 6.12 0.05
N GLY A 315 -15.93 6.36 1.32
CA GLY A 315 -15.00 6.97 2.26
C GLY A 315 -13.68 6.18 2.38
N ILE A 316 -13.73 4.86 2.36
CA ILE A 316 -12.54 4.01 2.41
C ILE A 316 -11.88 3.94 1.03
N LEU A 317 -12.62 3.53 0.01
CA LEU A 317 -12.09 3.17 -1.29
C LEU A 317 -11.61 4.38 -2.10
N HIS A 318 -12.24 5.54 -1.93
CA HIS A 318 -11.97 6.75 -2.72
C HIS A 318 -11.05 7.76 -2.02
N THR A 319 -10.81 7.61 -0.70
CA THR A 319 -10.00 8.57 0.06
C THR A 319 -8.75 7.95 0.68
N THR A 320 -8.89 6.81 1.32
CA THR A 320 -7.83 6.20 2.13
C THR A 320 -7.02 5.19 1.33
N GLU A 321 -7.70 4.29 0.63
CA GLU A 321 -7.06 3.20 -0.09
C GLU A 321 -6.44 3.71 -1.41
N ARG A 322 -7.26 4.23 -2.34
CA ARG A 322 -6.75 4.82 -3.60
C ARG A 322 -7.61 6.00 -4.06
N PRO A 323 -7.21 7.23 -3.77
CA PRO A 323 -7.98 8.43 -4.17
C PRO A 323 -8.30 8.52 -5.67
N THR A 324 -7.43 7.98 -6.53
CA THR A 324 -7.64 7.94 -7.99
C THR A 324 -8.81 7.07 -8.43
N ARG A 325 -9.28 6.14 -7.59
CA ARG A 325 -10.44 5.29 -7.88
C ARG A 325 -11.72 6.12 -7.99
N GLY A 326 -11.95 7.06 -7.07
CA GLY A 326 -13.09 7.97 -7.14
C GLY A 326 -13.12 8.76 -8.44
N THR A 327 -11.96 9.27 -8.89
CA THR A 327 -11.83 9.96 -10.16
C THR A 327 -12.11 9.05 -11.35
N PHE A 328 -11.64 7.80 -11.31
CA PHE A 328 -11.89 6.81 -12.35
C PHE A 328 -13.38 6.51 -12.51
N HIS A 329 -14.10 6.24 -11.42
CA HIS A 329 -15.53 5.96 -11.44
C HIS A 329 -16.32 7.22 -11.87
N ALA A 330 -16.02 8.38 -11.33
CA ALA A 330 -16.67 9.64 -11.70
C ALA A 330 -16.50 9.97 -13.19
N GLY A 331 -15.32 9.70 -13.75
CA GLY A 331 -15.04 9.92 -15.18
C GLY A 331 -15.84 9.01 -16.12
N ARG A 332 -16.39 7.89 -15.61
CA ARG A 332 -17.24 6.94 -16.32
C ARG A 332 -18.72 7.09 -15.99
N GLY A 333 -19.10 7.99 -15.10
CA GLY A 333 -20.47 8.12 -14.61
C GLY A 333 -20.90 6.93 -13.75
N HIS A 334 -19.98 6.17 -13.18
CA HIS A 334 -20.26 5.04 -12.32
C HIS A 334 -20.49 5.50 -10.89
N ASP A 335 -21.63 5.09 -10.32
CA ASP A 335 -22.01 5.27 -8.93
C ASP A 335 -22.33 3.89 -8.34
N TYR A 336 -21.77 3.54 -7.19
CA TYR A 336 -22.00 2.24 -6.54
C TYR A 336 -23.46 1.96 -6.21
N ARG A 337 -24.32 2.98 -6.17
CA ARG A 337 -25.75 2.86 -5.96
C ARG A 337 -26.50 2.29 -7.16
N THR A 338 -25.93 2.46 -8.35
CA THR A 338 -26.58 2.14 -9.63
C THR A 338 -25.73 1.25 -10.53
N HIS A 339 -24.43 1.12 -10.23
CA HIS A 339 -23.48 0.37 -11.04
C HIS A 339 -22.68 -0.59 -10.16
N ASP A 340 -22.72 -1.86 -10.49
CA ASP A 340 -21.81 -2.85 -9.94
C ASP A 340 -20.43 -2.71 -10.62
N VAL A 341 -19.37 -3.05 -9.90
CA VAL A 341 -17.99 -2.86 -10.38
C VAL A 341 -17.57 -4.08 -11.19
N GLU A 342 -17.41 -3.93 -12.50
CA GLU A 342 -16.87 -4.99 -13.33
C GLU A 342 -15.45 -5.34 -12.90
N MET A 343 -15.20 -6.65 -12.68
CA MET A 343 -13.94 -7.17 -12.19
C MET A 343 -13.18 -7.94 -13.27
N HIS A 344 -11.89 -8.02 -13.07
CA HIS A 344 -10.95 -8.82 -13.83
C HIS A 344 -9.88 -9.40 -12.92
N ILE A 345 -8.93 -10.15 -13.46
CA ILE A 345 -7.72 -10.58 -12.74
C ILE A 345 -6.52 -9.72 -13.14
N SER A 346 -5.61 -9.54 -12.20
CA SER A 346 -4.36 -8.81 -12.45
C SER A 346 -3.40 -9.62 -13.33
N GLU A 347 -2.37 -8.96 -13.83
CA GLU A 347 -1.18 -9.62 -14.35
C GLU A 347 -0.54 -10.52 -13.30
N ILE A 348 0.26 -11.48 -13.76
CA ILE A 348 1.06 -12.31 -12.84
C ILE A 348 2.26 -11.53 -12.30
N GLY A 349 2.56 -11.76 -11.02
CA GLY A 349 3.73 -11.20 -10.34
C GLY A 349 4.41 -12.23 -9.43
N LEU A 350 5.56 -11.87 -8.88
CA LEU A 350 6.24 -12.62 -7.81
C LEU A 350 6.22 -11.77 -6.54
N CYS A 351 5.65 -12.30 -5.45
CA CYS A 351 5.48 -11.54 -4.22
C CYS A 351 5.39 -12.47 -3.00
N GLY A 352 6.31 -12.32 -2.07
CA GLY A 352 6.24 -13.01 -0.77
C GLY A 352 5.11 -12.50 0.12
N GLY A 353 4.63 -11.28 -0.11
CA GLY A 353 3.56 -10.66 0.68
C GLY A 353 2.17 -11.24 0.43
N HIS A 354 1.90 -11.76 -0.75
CA HIS A 354 0.59 -12.29 -1.16
C HIS A 354 0.63 -13.78 -1.51
N SER A 355 1.77 -14.30 -1.92
CA SER A 355 1.99 -15.71 -2.20
C SER A 355 3.21 -16.19 -1.41
N ALA A 356 3.97 -17.17 -1.93
CA ALA A 356 5.17 -17.68 -1.28
C ALA A 356 6.44 -17.48 -2.12
N SER A 357 6.38 -16.64 -3.17
CA SER A 357 7.49 -16.47 -4.11
C SER A 357 8.46 -15.38 -3.65
N GLY A 358 9.67 -15.73 -3.28
CA GLY A 358 10.64 -14.76 -2.81
C GLY A 358 12.03 -15.33 -2.52
N VAL A 359 12.91 -14.46 -2.05
CA VAL A 359 14.22 -14.87 -1.54
C VAL A 359 14.03 -15.67 -0.26
N TRP A 360 14.61 -16.86 -0.19
CA TRP A 360 14.54 -17.72 0.98
C TRP A 360 15.21 -17.06 2.18
N VAL A 361 14.47 -16.97 3.29
CA VAL A 361 14.95 -16.39 4.55
C VAL A 361 14.63 -17.29 5.75
N ASP A 362 15.43 -17.12 6.78
CA ASP A 362 15.13 -17.68 8.10
C ASP A 362 14.33 -16.70 8.99
N GLU A 363 14.12 -17.08 10.26
CA GLU A 363 13.40 -16.28 11.27
C GLU A 363 14.12 -14.98 11.68
N HIS A 364 15.33 -14.71 11.20
CA HIS A 364 16.10 -13.49 11.38
C HIS A 364 16.25 -12.68 10.09
N ALA A 365 15.47 -13.00 9.05
CA ALA A 365 15.55 -12.41 7.71
C ALA A 365 16.89 -12.68 6.96
N ARG A 366 17.72 -13.65 7.43
CA ARG A 366 18.98 -14.01 6.77
C ARG A 366 18.70 -14.86 5.56
N THR A 367 19.37 -14.57 4.45
CA THR A 367 19.36 -15.42 3.27
C THR A 367 20.39 -16.57 3.42
N THR A 368 20.49 -17.42 2.40
CA THR A 368 21.52 -18.47 2.36
C THR A 368 22.93 -17.93 2.09
N VAL A 369 23.07 -16.65 1.75
CA VAL A 369 24.35 -15.97 1.58
C VAL A 369 24.68 -15.18 2.85
N PRO A 370 25.75 -15.49 3.58
CA PRO A 370 26.15 -14.75 4.77
C PRO A 370 26.28 -13.25 4.50
N GLY A 371 25.80 -12.42 5.42
CA GLY A 371 25.82 -10.97 5.28
C GLY A 371 24.73 -10.39 4.34
N LEU A 372 23.94 -11.25 3.69
CA LEU A 372 22.81 -10.84 2.86
C LEU A 372 21.48 -11.15 3.55
N TYR A 373 20.57 -10.18 3.57
CA TYR A 373 19.24 -10.24 4.16
C TYR A 373 18.18 -9.89 3.12
N ALA A 374 16.97 -10.37 3.32
CA ALA A 374 15.81 -9.94 2.52
C ALA A 374 14.60 -9.70 3.43
N ALA A 375 13.83 -8.64 3.13
CA ALA A 375 12.67 -8.26 3.92
C ALA A 375 11.53 -7.69 3.04
N GLY A 376 10.31 -7.72 3.57
CA GLY A 376 9.10 -7.31 2.87
C GLY A 376 8.68 -8.31 1.80
N ASP A 377 8.01 -7.83 0.77
CA ASP A 377 7.44 -8.65 -0.30
C ASP A 377 8.48 -9.36 -1.18
N LEU A 378 9.76 -9.03 -1.00
CA LEU A 378 10.87 -9.75 -1.61
C LEU A 378 11.17 -11.08 -0.89
N ALA A 379 10.93 -11.17 0.42
CA ALA A 379 11.24 -12.34 1.21
C ALA A 379 10.18 -13.42 1.06
N CYS A 380 10.59 -14.69 1.01
CA CYS A 380 9.69 -15.84 0.96
C CYS A 380 9.05 -16.09 2.34
N VAL A 381 8.16 -15.18 2.74
CA VAL A 381 7.34 -15.31 3.94
C VAL A 381 5.88 -15.19 3.53
N PRO A 382 5.12 -16.29 3.47
CA PRO A 382 3.77 -16.30 2.93
C PRO A 382 2.84 -15.35 3.67
N HIS A 383 2.02 -14.60 2.92
CA HIS A 383 1.06 -13.64 3.46
C HIS A 383 1.66 -12.65 4.46
N ASN A 384 2.90 -12.22 4.17
CA ASN A 384 3.67 -11.32 5.02
C ASN A 384 3.03 -9.93 5.11
N TYR A 385 2.45 -9.43 4.00
CA TYR A 385 1.80 -8.13 3.88
C TYR A 385 2.60 -6.97 4.52
N MET A 386 1.91 -5.90 4.85
CA MET A 386 2.54 -4.72 5.43
C MET A 386 3.12 -4.99 6.83
N ILE A 387 2.39 -5.72 7.68
CA ILE A 387 2.86 -5.97 9.05
C ILE A 387 4.14 -6.81 9.08
N GLY A 388 4.22 -7.83 8.23
CA GLY A 388 5.41 -8.63 8.11
C GLY A 388 6.56 -7.87 7.46
N ALA A 389 6.28 -6.94 6.53
CA ALA A 389 7.32 -6.07 5.99
C ALA A 389 7.97 -5.22 7.08
N PHE A 390 7.21 -4.73 8.05
CA PHE A 390 7.75 -4.04 9.22
C PHE A 390 8.52 -4.99 10.13
N VAL A 391 7.96 -6.16 10.45
CA VAL A 391 8.60 -7.15 11.34
C VAL A 391 9.92 -7.65 10.77
N PHE A 392 9.95 -8.05 9.50
CA PHE A 392 11.18 -8.54 8.88
C PHE A 392 12.18 -7.43 8.56
N GLY A 393 11.72 -6.21 8.32
CA GLY A 393 12.59 -5.04 8.27
C GLY A 393 13.31 -4.81 9.59
N ASP A 394 12.56 -4.85 10.71
CA ASP A 394 13.10 -4.71 12.05
C ASP A 394 14.11 -5.83 12.38
N LEU A 395 13.75 -7.09 12.13
CA LEU A 395 14.62 -8.25 12.35
C LEU A 395 15.92 -8.17 11.53
N ALA A 396 15.81 -7.83 10.23
CA ALA A 396 16.95 -7.68 9.35
C ALA A 396 17.90 -6.57 9.83
N GLY A 397 17.33 -5.39 10.18
CA GLY A 397 18.09 -4.25 10.67
C GLY A 397 18.84 -4.54 11.96
N ALA A 398 18.13 -5.09 12.96
CA ALA A 398 18.70 -5.45 14.25
C ALA A 398 19.83 -6.49 14.12
N HIS A 399 19.57 -7.56 13.33
CA HIS A 399 20.58 -8.63 13.18
C HIS A 399 21.76 -8.16 12.34
N ALA A 400 21.56 -7.41 11.24
CA ALA A 400 22.63 -6.88 10.42
C ALA A 400 23.55 -5.93 11.21
N ALA A 401 22.98 -5.10 12.10
CA ALA A 401 23.75 -4.22 12.97
C ALA A 401 24.60 -4.97 14.00
N SER A 402 24.23 -6.19 14.38
CA SER A 402 24.96 -7.01 15.35
C SER A 402 26.15 -7.77 14.75
N LEU A 403 26.37 -7.69 13.43
CA LEU A 403 27.48 -8.39 12.79
C LEU A 403 28.83 -7.78 13.18
N ASP A 404 29.65 -8.57 13.84
CA ASP A 404 31.03 -8.25 14.18
C ASP A 404 31.98 -8.86 13.12
N VAL A 405 32.17 -8.14 12.01
CA VAL A 405 32.98 -8.58 10.88
C VAL A 405 33.70 -7.40 10.27
N ASP A 406 34.91 -7.64 9.84
CA ASP A 406 35.70 -6.64 9.14
C ASP A 406 35.19 -6.40 7.71
N PRO A 407 35.28 -5.16 7.20
CA PRO A 407 35.02 -4.87 5.79
C PRO A 407 35.97 -5.67 4.87
N ALA A 408 35.40 -6.33 3.88
CA ALA A 408 36.19 -7.07 2.90
C ALA A 408 36.45 -6.21 1.63
N PRO A 409 37.56 -6.43 0.90
CA PRO A 409 37.78 -5.78 -0.39
C PRO A 409 36.65 -6.11 -1.38
N LEU A 410 36.26 -5.10 -2.16
CA LEU A 410 35.26 -5.28 -3.19
C LEU A 410 35.87 -6.02 -4.41
N PRO A 411 35.11 -6.97 -5.03
CA PRO A 411 35.58 -7.75 -6.19
C PRO A 411 35.49 -6.92 -7.48
N GLU A 412 36.63 -6.52 -8.04
CA GLU A 412 36.70 -5.66 -9.23
C GLU A 412 36.14 -6.33 -10.50
N ASP A 413 36.20 -7.64 -10.60
CA ASP A 413 35.58 -8.39 -11.69
C ASP A 413 34.06 -8.24 -11.72
N GLN A 414 33.41 -8.34 -10.55
CA GLN A 414 31.96 -8.14 -10.41
C GLN A 414 31.59 -6.67 -10.62
N ILE A 415 32.43 -5.73 -10.19
CA ILE A 415 32.21 -4.30 -10.42
C ILE A 415 32.27 -4.00 -11.91
N SER A 416 33.28 -4.49 -12.62
CA SER A 416 33.40 -4.32 -14.06
C SER A 416 32.26 -4.92 -14.84
N ALA A 417 31.81 -6.13 -14.48
CA ALA A 417 30.65 -6.77 -15.11
C ALA A 417 29.36 -5.98 -14.89
N ALA A 418 29.17 -5.40 -13.69
CA ALA A 418 28.03 -4.55 -13.40
C ALA A 418 28.10 -3.21 -14.15
N HIS A 419 29.27 -2.62 -14.28
CA HIS A 419 29.52 -1.41 -15.08
C HIS A 419 29.11 -1.65 -16.54
N ASP A 420 29.57 -2.76 -17.13
CA ASP A 420 29.22 -3.11 -18.50
C ASP A 420 27.71 -3.34 -18.67
N LEU A 421 27.07 -3.98 -17.70
CA LEU A 421 25.61 -4.16 -17.71
C LEU A 421 24.88 -2.82 -17.77
N VAL A 422 25.31 -1.83 -16.97
CA VAL A 422 24.63 -0.52 -16.88
C VAL A 422 24.88 0.31 -18.13
N TYR A 423 26.15 0.44 -18.58
CA TYR A 423 26.50 1.45 -19.59
C TYR A 423 26.55 0.95 -21.02
N ARG A 424 26.45 -0.37 -21.24
CA ARG A 424 26.38 -0.95 -22.59
C ARG A 424 25.34 -0.28 -23.50
N PRO A 425 24.11 0.08 -23.04
CA PRO A 425 23.12 0.72 -23.89
C PRO A 425 23.56 2.08 -24.46
N LEU A 426 24.49 2.79 -23.80
CA LEU A 426 25.02 4.05 -24.33
C LEU A 426 25.91 3.84 -25.57
N SER A 427 26.50 2.66 -25.75
CA SER A 427 27.29 2.35 -26.95
C SER A 427 26.42 2.08 -28.18
N ASN A 428 25.12 1.90 -27.99
CA ASN A 428 24.16 1.67 -29.07
C ASN A 428 22.90 2.55 -28.94
N PRO A 429 23.04 3.89 -28.95
CA PRO A 429 21.93 4.81 -28.65
C PRO A 429 20.72 4.71 -29.60
N ASP A 430 20.91 4.14 -30.79
CA ASP A 430 19.89 3.90 -31.78
C ASP A 430 19.37 2.45 -31.80
N GLY A 431 19.76 1.66 -30.79
CA GLY A 431 19.29 0.29 -30.58
C GLY A 431 17.80 0.21 -30.24
N PRO A 432 17.24 -0.99 -30.15
CA PRO A 432 15.85 -1.18 -29.78
C PRO A 432 15.46 -0.38 -28.54
N PRO A 433 14.38 0.42 -28.58
CA PRO A 433 13.96 1.21 -27.43
C PRO A 433 13.39 0.32 -26.32
N GLN A 434 13.77 0.61 -25.08
CA GLN A 434 13.37 -0.16 -23.90
C GLN A 434 11.87 -0.47 -23.81
N PRO A 435 10.94 0.49 -24.04
CA PRO A 435 9.51 0.19 -23.90
C PRO A 435 9.03 -0.92 -24.84
N GLN A 436 9.57 -0.99 -26.04
CA GLN A 436 9.23 -2.02 -27.01
C GLN A 436 9.72 -3.41 -26.57
N VAL A 437 10.94 -3.49 -26.06
CA VAL A 437 11.53 -4.76 -25.60
C VAL A 437 10.82 -5.24 -24.32
N GLU A 438 10.52 -4.34 -23.37
CA GLU A 438 9.74 -4.66 -22.19
C GLU A 438 8.34 -5.15 -22.52
N TYR A 439 7.63 -4.46 -23.41
CA TYR A 439 6.28 -4.86 -23.82
C TYR A 439 6.31 -6.28 -24.42
N LYS A 440 7.21 -6.55 -25.35
CA LYS A 440 7.38 -7.87 -25.96
C LYS A 440 7.68 -8.94 -24.91
N LEU A 441 8.59 -8.69 -23.99
CA LEU A 441 8.95 -9.62 -22.92
C LEU A 441 7.74 -9.97 -22.05
N ARG A 442 7.05 -8.97 -21.54
CA ARG A 442 5.90 -9.15 -20.64
C ARG A 442 4.70 -9.76 -21.37
N ARG A 443 4.55 -9.49 -22.67
CA ARG A 443 3.55 -10.15 -23.50
C ARG A 443 3.85 -11.65 -23.64
N LEU A 444 5.10 -12.04 -23.88
CA LEU A 444 5.53 -13.43 -23.92
C LEU A 444 5.30 -14.13 -22.58
N VAL A 445 5.48 -13.43 -21.46
CA VAL A 445 5.15 -13.96 -20.14
C VAL A 445 3.65 -14.26 -20.03
N ASN A 446 2.77 -13.36 -20.45
CA ASN A 446 1.33 -13.62 -20.46
C ASN A 446 0.95 -14.79 -21.34
N ASP A 447 1.54 -14.85 -22.55
CA ASP A 447 1.14 -15.85 -23.55
C ASP A 447 1.65 -17.27 -23.21
N TYR A 448 2.77 -17.39 -22.48
CA TYR A 448 3.44 -18.69 -22.33
C TYR A 448 3.76 -19.10 -20.88
N VAL A 449 3.80 -18.17 -19.93
CA VAL A 449 4.17 -18.47 -18.52
C VAL A 449 2.99 -18.33 -17.58
N ALA A 450 2.05 -17.41 -17.87
CA ALA A 450 0.86 -17.23 -17.05
C ALA A 450 -0.03 -18.50 -17.03
N PRO A 451 -0.75 -18.77 -15.92
CA PRO A 451 -1.68 -19.88 -15.84
C PRO A 451 -2.88 -19.69 -16.81
N PRO A 452 -3.44 -20.80 -17.31
CA PRO A 452 -3.06 -22.18 -17.08
C PRO A 452 -1.76 -22.55 -17.82
N LYS A 453 -0.83 -23.21 -17.12
CA LYS A 453 0.50 -23.56 -17.62
C LYS A 453 0.54 -24.93 -18.26
N SER A 454 1.48 -25.16 -19.21
CA SER A 454 1.83 -26.49 -19.72
C SER A 454 3.30 -26.54 -20.10
N SER A 455 3.90 -27.74 -20.11
CA SER A 455 5.30 -27.94 -20.47
C SER A 455 5.62 -27.29 -21.81
N ASN A 456 4.82 -27.57 -22.84
CA ASN A 456 5.05 -27.02 -24.19
C ASN A 456 5.07 -25.48 -24.21
N ARG A 457 4.13 -24.81 -23.50
CA ARG A 457 4.11 -23.35 -23.43
C ARG A 457 5.34 -22.81 -22.70
N LEU A 458 5.72 -23.43 -21.60
CA LEU A 458 6.88 -23.03 -20.80
C LEU A 458 8.21 -23.22 -21.59
N GLU A 459 8.34 -24.29 -22.37
CA GLU A 459 9.49 -24.52 -23.24
C GLU A 459 9.59 -23.47 -24.35
N ILE A 460 8.46 -23.11 -24.97
CA ILE A 460 8.38 -22.03 -25.95
C ILE A 460 8.82 -20.68 -25.30
N ALA A 461 8.36 -20.41 -24.07
CA ALA A 461 8.79 -19.22 -23.33
C ALA A 461 10.31 -19.18 -23.15
N LEU A 462 10.91 -20.29 -22.72
CA LEU A 462 12.36 -20.37 -22.49
C LEU A 462 13.16 -20.15 -23.78
N GLU A 463 12.69 -20.69 -24.90
CA GLU A 463 13.30 -20.44 -26.21
C GLU A 463 13.22 -18.94 -26.58
N HIS A 464 12.08 -18.30 -26.39
CA HIS A 464 11.94 -16.87 -26.61
C HIS A 464 12.83 -16.04 -25.68
N PHE A 465 12.91 -16.36 -24.38
CA PHE A 465 13.80 -15.66 -23.45
C PHE A 465 15.28 -15.81 -23.81
N SER A 466 15.66 -16.97 -24.35
CA SER A 466 17.01 -17.21 -24.87
C SER A 466 17.34 -16.27 -26.04
N ARG A 467 16.43 -16.17 -27.00
CA ARG A 467 16.57 -15.25 -28.17
C ARG A 467 16.56 -13.78 -27.74
N MET A 468 15.73 -13.43 -26.80
CA MET A 468 15.65 -12.05 -26.29
C MET A 468 16.92 -11.58 -25.58
N ARG A 469 17.83 -12.46 -25.17
CA ARG A 469 19.12 -12.05 -24.58
C ARG A 469 19.91 -11.12 -25.52
N SER A 470 19.95 -11.45 -26.81
CA SER A 470 20.62 -10.62 -27.81
C SER A 470 19.91 -9.28 -28.02
N GLU A 471 18.57 -9.30 -28.06
CA GLU A 471 17.76 -8.08 -28.23
C GLU A 471 17.91 -7.14 -27.01
N ILE A 472 17.87 -7.70 -25.80
CA ILE A 472 18.10 -6.95 -24.55
C ILE A 472 19.54 -6.39 -24.52
N SER A 473 20.52 -7.16 -24.99
CA SER A 473 21.90 -6.71 -25.09
C SER A 473 22.08 -5.58 -26.10
N ALA A 474 21.25 -5.52 -27.11
CA ALA A 474 21.29 -4.50 -28.18
C ALA A 474 20.43 -3.25 -27.85
N MET A 475 19.67 -3.21 -26.72
CA MET A 475 18.90 -2.02 -26.35
C MET A 475 19.78 -0.76 -26.32
N GLY A 476 19.17 0.34 -26.72
CA GLY A 476 19.81 1.66 -26.72
C GLY A 476 19.32 2.56 -25.59
N ALA A 477 20.20 3.45 -25.13
CA ALA A 477 19.87 4.50 -24.17
C ALA A 477 20.66 5.76 -24.46
N ARG A 478 20.07 6.93 -24.20
CA ARG A 478 20.68 8.26 -24.36
C ARG A 478 20.77 9.02 -23.05
N THR A 479 20.01 8.61 -22.05
CA THR A 479 19.92 9.28 -20.75
C THR A 479 20.11 8.27 -19.59
N PRO A 480 20.57 8.73 -18.41
CA PRO A 480 20.64 7.89 -17.22
C PRO A 480 19.31 7.25 -16.85
N HIS A 481 18.18 7.93 -17.08
CA HIS A 481 16.86 7.37 -16.85
C HIS A 481 16.56 6.19 -17.79
N GLU A 482 16.95 6.28 -19.06
CA GLU A 482 16.77 5.18 -20.02
C GLU A 482 17.70 3.99 -19.65
N LEU A 483 18.91 4.24 -19.12
CA LEU A 483 19.76 3.18 -18.56
C LEU A 483 19.06 2.42 -17.44
N MET A 484 18.39 3.13 -16.53
CA MET A 484 17.59 2.52 -15.48
C MET A 484 16.54 1.58 -16.07
N ARG A 485 15.82 2.03 -17.09
CA ARG A 485 14.78 1.22 -17.74
C ARG A 485 15.37 0.00 -18.46
N CYS A 486 16.53 0.11 -19.10
CA CYS A 486 17.21 -1.02 -19.71
C CYS A 486 17.64 -2.05 -18.67
N ALA A 487 18.16 -1.62 -17.51
CA ALA A 487 18.51 -2.52 -16.42
C ALA A 487 17.27 -3.25 -15.86
N GLU A 488 16.13 -2.55 -15.72
CA GLU A 488 14.86 -3.15 -15.29
C GLU A 488 14.39 -4.26 -16.24
N VAL A 489 14.50 -4.10 -17.56
CA VAL A 489 14.16 -5.16 -18.53
C VAL A 489 15.01 -6.41 -18.31
N THR A 490 16.29 -6.24 -17.97
CA THR A 490 17.16 -7.39 -17.64
C THR A 490 16.66 -8.12 -16.41
N PHE A 491 16.22 -7.40 -15.37
CA PHE A 491 15.70 -8.02 -14.15
C PHE A 491 14.36 -8.71 -14.37
N ILE A 492 13.46 -8.10 -15.14
CA ILE A 492 12.19 -8.74 -15.54
C ILE A 492 12.46 -10.03 -16.31
N ARG A 493 13.42 -10.04 -17.22
CA ARG A 493 13.80 -11.25 -17.97
C ARG A 493 14.35 -12.34 -17.05
N ASP A 494 15.22 -12.00 -16.10
CA ASP A 494 15.73 -12.94 -15.11
C ASP A 494 14.59 -13.58 -14.30
N CYS A 495 13.65 -12.76 -13.81
CA CYS A 495 12.46 -13.23 -13.10
C CYS A 495 11.57 -14.12 -13.97
N ALA A 496 11.37 -13.75 -15.24
CA ALA A 496 10.56 -14.53 -16.19
C ALA A 496 11.18 -15.91 -16.49
N GLU A 497 12.50 -15.96 -16.67
CA GLU A 497 13.22 -17.22 -16.89
C GLU A 497 13.17 -18.11 -15.63
N MET A 498 13.39 -17.55 -14.43
CA MET A 498 13.26 -18.27 -13.16
C MET A 498 11.85 -18.82 -12.99
N ALA A 499 10.82 -18.02 -13.26
CA ALA A 499 9.42 -18.41 -13.13
C ALA A 499 9.03 -19.54 -14.09
N ALA A 500 9.46 -19.45 -15.35
CA ALA A 500 9.20 -20.48 -16.35
C ALA A 500 9.89 -21.81 -16.00
N ARG A 501 11.17 -21.77 -15.63
CA ARG A 501 11.93 -22.96 -15.24
C ARG A 501 11.40 -23.61 -13.97
N SER A 502 11.11 -22.83 -12.91
CA SER A 502 10.50 -23.36 -11.67
C SER A 502 9.14 -24.00 -11.96
N SER A 503 8.30 -23.34 -12.78
CA SER A 503 7.00 -23.90 -13.19
C SER A 503 7.13 -25.20 -14.00
N LEU A 504 8.19 -25.34 -14.78
CA LEU A 504 8.46 -26.55 -15.56
C LEU A 504 8.90 -27.71 -14.66
N VAL A 505 9.75 -27.42 -13.65
CA VAL A 505 10.28 -28.41 -12.71
C VAL A 505 9.19 -28.97 -11.80
N ARG A 506 8.28 -28.14 -11.25
CA ARG A 506 7.16 -28.62 -10.42
C ARG A 506 6.05 -29.21 -11.28
N THR A 507 5.93 -30.54 -11.29
CA THR A 507 5.01 -31.31 -12.12
C THR A 507 3.72 -31.68 -11.38
N GLU A 508 3.05 -30.67 -10.80
CA GLU A 508 1.74 -30.80 -10.14
C GLU A 508 0.95 -29.48 -10.30
N SER A 509 -0.33 -29.48 -9.96
CA SER A 509 -1.12 -28.27 -9.70
C SER A 509 -1.29 -28.06 -8.20
N ARG A 510 -0.99 -26.85 -7.71
CA ARG A 510 -1.10 -26.48 -6.31
C ARG A 510 -1.38 -24.98 -6.17
N TRP A 511 -1.98 -24.57 -5.05
CA TRP A 511 -2.31 -23.17 -4.77
C TRP A 511 -3.31 -22.56 -5.77
N GLY A 512 -4.24 -23.38 -6.29
CA GLY A 512 -5.26 -22.93 -7.25
C GLY A 512 -4.64 -22.26 -8.48
N LEU A 513 -5.11 -21.05 -8.83
CA LEU A 513 -4.62 -20.33 -10.02
C LEU A 513 -3.13 -19.97 -9.94
N TYR A 514 -2.53 -19.86 -8.76
CA TYR A 514 -1.14 -19.43 -8.62
C TYR A 514 -0.14 -20.41 -9.24
N HIS A 515 -0.48 -21.71 -9.23
CA HIS A 515 0.29 -22.74 -9.96
C HIS A 515 -0.65 -23.80 -10.54
N ASP A 516 -1.36 -23.45 -11.59
CA ASP A 516 -2.28 -24.34 -12.33
C ASP A 516 -1.57 -24.91 -13.56
N ARG A 517 -1.40 -26.23 -13.60
CA ARG A 517 -0.75 -27.01 -14.66
C ARG A 517 -1.79 -27.92 -15.35
N VAL A 518 -2.18 -27.57 -16.58
CA VAL A 518 -3.16 -28.38 -17.33
C VAL A 518 -2.64 -29.74 -17.73
N ASP A 519 -1.34 -29.90 -17.87
CA ASP A 519 -0.64 -31.15 -18.14
C ASP A 519 -0.35 -32.00 -16.88
N HIS A 520 -0.45 -31.37 -15.67
CA HIS A 520 -0.31 -32.01 -14.37
C HIS A 520 -1.40 -31.49 -13.41
N PRO A 521 -2.70 -31.79 -13.65
CA PRO A 521 -3.80 -31.13 -12.93
C PRO A 521 -3.97 -31.61 -11.48
N ALA A 522 -3.36 -32.75 -11.12
CA ALA A 522 -3.45 -33.30 -9.77
C ALA A 522 -2.36 -32.72 -8.85
N ARG A 523 -2.71 -32.61 -7.58
CA ARG A 523 -1.75 -32.39 -6.48
C ARG A 523 -1.01 -33.69 -6.20
N ASP A 524 0.31 -33.64 -6.03
CA ASP A 524 1.17 -34.77 -5.75
C ASP A 524 2.02 -34.52 -4.48
N ASP A 525 1.43 -34.80 -3.32
CA ASP A 525 2.13 -34.64 -2.03
C ASP A 525 3.29 -35.61 -1.87
N ALA A 526 3.26 -36.75 -2.52
CA ALA A 526 4.33 -37.75 -2.43
C ALA A 526 5.65 -37.22 -3.03
N SER A 527 5.53 -36.50 -4.16
CA SER A 527 6.67 -35.94 -4.86
C SER A 527 6.95 -34.48 -4.47
N TRP A 528 5.92 -33.68 -4.14
CA TRP A 528 6.02 -32.24 -4.11
C TRP A 528 5.63 -31.57 -2.79
N PHE A 529 5.41 -32.34 -1.68
CA PHE A 529 5.24 -31.71 -0.37
C PHE A 529 6.58 -31.20 0.17
N ALA A 530 7.16 -30.24 -0.56
CA ALA A 530 8.43 -29.61 -0.28
C ALA A 530 8.51 -28.24 -0.93
N HIS A 531 9.37 -27.37 -0.40
CA HIS A 531 9.73 -26.14 -1.09
C HIS A 531 10.56 -26.46 -2.33
N LEU A 532 10.27 -25.82 -3.45
CA LEU A 532 11.16 -25.79 -4.61
C LEU A 532 11.98 -24.50 -4.55
N ASN A 533 13.26 -24.63 -4.26
CA ASN A 533 14.20 -23.52 -4.26
C ASN A 533 15.04 -23.56 -5.54
N LEU A 534 15.54 -22.42 -5.94
CA LEU A 534 16.53 -22.27 -7.00
C LEU A 534 17.65 -21.34 -6.56
N ARG A 535 18.84 -21.54 -7.13
CA ARG A 535 19.99 -20.64 -6.99
C ARG A 535 20.86 -20.65 -8.24
N LYS A 536 21.76 -19.70 -8.34
CA LYS A 536 22.80 -19.70 -9.34
C LYS A 536 23.97 -20.55 -8.85
N ALA A 537 24.30 -21.60 -9.57
CA ALA A 537 25.46 -22.46 -9.32
C ALA A 537 26.77 -21.75 -9.70
N ALA A 538 27.90 -22.30 -9.26
CA ALA A 538 29.23 -21.71 -9.52
C ALA A 538 29.61 -21.65 -11.01
N ASP A 539 29.09 -22.56 -11.81
CA ASP A 539 29.23 -22.57 -13.28
C ASP A 539 28.28 -21.61 -14.00
N GLY A 540 27.41 -20.90 -13.25
CA GLY A 540 26.41 -19.99 -13.76
C GLY A 540 25.08 -20.62 -14.15
N ALA A 541 24.94 -21.95 -14.06
CA ALA A 541 23.70 -22.65 -14.31
C ALA A 541 22.66 -22.36 -13.22
N MET A 542 21.36 -22.53 -13.54
CA MET A 542 20.28 -22.48 -12.57
C MET A 542 20.11 -23.87 -11.95
N GLU A 543 20.40 -23.97 -10.65
CA GLU A 543 20.29 -25.19 -9.87
C GLU A 543 18.96 -25.18 -9.09
N PHE A 544 18.25 -26.30 -9.12
CA PHE A 544 17.02 -26.51 -8.35
C PHE A 544 17.28 -27.39 -7.15
N LEU A 545 16.68 -27.01 -6.02
CA LEU A 545 16.86 -27.66 -4.74
C LEU A 545 15.49 -28.02 -4.17
N ARG A 546 15.36 -29.22 -3.66
CA ARG A 546 14.19 -29.69 -2.94
C ARG A 546 14.43 -29.52 -1.46
N ARG A 547 13.79 -28.53 -0.80
CA ARG A 547 13.85 -28.32 0.63
C ARG A 547 12.66 -29.00 1.30
N PRO A 548 12.87 -29.91 2.23
CA PRO A 548 11.79 -30.46 3.05
C PRO A 548 11.06 -29.33 3.78
N VAL A 549 9.75 -29.49 3.96
CA VAL A 549 9.00 -28.63 4.88
C VAL A 549 9.51 -28.90 6.29
N ALA A 550 9.91 -27.87 7.02
CA ALA A 550 10.38 -28.01 8.40
C ALA A 550 9.25 -28.50 9.31
N PRO A 551 9.56 -29.24 10.40
CA PRO A 551 8.56 -29.65 11.37
C PRO A 551 7.71 -28.48 11.84
N TYR A 552 6.40 -28.68 11.85
CA TYR A 552 5.46 -27.61 12.24
C TYR A 552 5.60 -27.27 13.73
N LEU A 553 5.61 -25.98 14.03
CA LEU A 553 5.48 -25.47 15.38
C LEU A 553 4.05 -25.59 15.89
N VAL A 554 3.09 -25.39 14.98
CA VAL A 554 1.65 -25.48 15.23
C VAL A 554 1.09 -26.62 14.37
N PRO A 555 0.56 -27.68 14.96
CA PRO A 555 -0.04 -28.78 14.20
C PRO A 555 -1.24 -28.30 13.38
N VAL A 556 -1.32 -28.69 12.12
CA VAL A 556 -2.45 -28.45 11.22
C VAL A 556 -2.95 -29.81 10.75
N PRO A 557 -4.09 -30.29 11.25
CA PRO A 557 -4.52 -31.69 11.04
C PRO A 557 -4.73 -32.09 9.59
N GLU A 558 -4.95 -31.12 8.70
CA GLU A 558 -5.16 -31.34 7.27
C GLU A 558 -3.88 -31.77 6.54
N PHE A 559 -2.71 -31.60 7.14
CA PHE A 559 -1.42 -31.92 6.55
C PHE A 559 -0.62 -32.91 7.42
N PRO A 560 0.16 -33.80 6.80
CA PRO A 560 1.05 -34.68 7.55
C PRO A 560 2.08 -33.86 8.31
N MET A 561 2.40 -34.25 9.56
CA MET A 561 3.50 -33.61 10.28
C MET A 561 4.82 -33.88 9.54
N PRO A 562 5.51 -32.83 9.04
CA PRO A 562 6.80 -33.02 8.41
C PRO A 562 7.80 -33.65 9.40
N THR A 563 8.54 -34.65 8.97
CA THR A 563 9.56 -35.31 9.80
C THR A 563 10.94 -34.79 9.45
N ASP A 564 11.78 -34.55 10.46
CA ASP A 564 13.13 -33.95 10.32
C ASP A 564 14.14 -34.97 9.77
N THR A 565 13.90 -35.55 8.60
CA THR A 565 14.66 -36.73 8.16
C THR A 565 15.41 -36.64 6.85
N SER A 566 15.48 -35.50 6.17
CA SER A 566 16.24 -35.42 4.92
C SER A 566 17.01 -34.12 4.76
N PRO A 567 18.34 -34.19 4.48
CA PRO A 567 19.08 -33.00 4.06
C PRO A 567 18.50 -32.44 2.77
N THR A 568 18.65 -31.15 2.54
CA THR A 568 18.32 -30.50 1.26
C THR A 568 19.03 -31.25 0.13
N ALA A 569 18.26 -31.97 -0.69
CA ALA A 569 18.82 -32.73 -1.80
C ALA A 569 18.81 -31.85 -3.06
N ALA A 570 19.92 -31.84 -3.79
CA ALA A 570 19.93 -31.34 -5.16
C ALA A 570 18.98 -32.18 -5.99
N PHE A 571 18.20 -31.55 -6.85
CA PHE A 571 17.31 -32.25 -7.75
C PHE A 571 18.17 -32.99 -8.78
N ASP A 572 18.09 -34.33 -8.79
CA ASP A 572 18.80 -35.13 -9.80
C ASP A 572 18.12 -34.89 -11.15
N GLY A 573 18.77 -34.06 -11.98
CA GLY A 573 18.25 -33.61 -13.27
C GLY A 573 18.07 -34.70 -14.33
N THR A 574 18.14 -35.97 -13.96
CA THR A 574 17.94 -37.11 -14.92
C THR A 574 16.50 -37.31 -15.37
N GLN A 575 15.55 -36.55 -14.77
CA GLN A 575 14.15 -36.45 -15.25
C GLN A 575 13.75 -35.05 -15.73
N ALA A 576 14.67 -34.13 -15.81
CA ALA A 576 14.42 -32.86 -16.49
C ALA A 576 14.44 -33.08 -18.01
N PRO A 577 13.58 -32.38 -18.78
CA PRO A 577 13.69 -32.45 -20.24
C PRO A 577 15.12 -32.07 -20.68
N PRO A 578 15.64 -32.59 -21.79
CA PRO A 578 17.03 -32.48 -22.18
C PRO A 578 17.46 -31.00 -22.20
N THR A 579 18.53 -30.72 -21.49
CA THR A 579 19.18 -29.42 -21.54
C THR A 579 19.63 -29.13 -22.96
N LEU A 580 19.01 -28.13 -23.60
CA LEU A 580 19.56 -27.53 -24.82
C LEU A 580 20.81 -26.69 -24.44
N GLY A 581 21.87 -27.37 -24.18
CA GLY A 581 23.17 -26.81 -23.84
C GLY A 581 24.29 -27.64 -24.39
N GLY A 582 24.64 -27.43 -25.63
CA GLY A 582 25.80 -28.04 -26.25
C GLY A 582 25.95 -27.50 -27.67
N SER A 583 26.79 -26.46 -27.83
CA SER A 583 27.30 -26.05 -29.10
C SER A 583 28.08 -27.20 -29.72
N SER A 584 27.48 -27.98 -30.60
CA SER A 584 28.17 -28.80 -31.58
C SER A 584 27.80 -28.30 -32.95
N SER A 585 28.81 -27.81 -33.65
CA SER A 585 28.78 -27.49 -35.07
C SER A 585 28.45 -28.74 -35.86
N ALA A 586 27.20 -28.87 -36.28
CA ALA A 586 26.76 -29.79 -37.31
C ALA A 586 25.94 -29.01 -38.35
N ALA A 587 26.29 -29.16 -39.59
CA ALA A 587 25.67 -28.53 -40.75
C ALA A 587 24.18 -28.78 -40.85
N PRO A 588 23.38 -27.91 -41.49
CA PRO A 588 21.95 -28.08 -41.64
C PRO A 588 21.60 -29.29 -42.47
N VAL A 589 20.84 -30.21 -41.88
CA VAL A 589 20.16 -31.27 -42.63
C VAL A 589 18.81 -30.73 -43.06
N ASP A 590 18.63 -30.56 -44.37
CA ASP A 590 17.34 -30.25 -44.98
C ASP A 590 16.34 -31.39 -44.72
N LEU A 591 15.29 -31.08 -43.94
CA LEU A 591 14.10 -31.92 -43.89
C LEU A 591 12.98 -31.24 -44.70
N PRO A 592 12.28 -31.98 -45.55
CA PRO A 592 11.28 -31.43 -46.47
C PRO A 592 10.05 -30.97 -45.70
N ILE A 593 9.64 -29.73 -45.93
CA ILE A 593 8.36 -29.17 -45.48
C ILE A 593 7.24 -29.76 -46.37
N PRO A 594 6.17 -30.32 -45.80
CA PRO A 594 4.98 -30.66 -46.57
C PRO A 594 4.29 -29.39 -47.05
N SER A 595 4.24 -29.21 -48.32
CA SER A 595 3.54 -28.15 -49.03
C SER A 595 2.02 -28.41 -49.02
N THR A 596 1.30 -27.99 -48.01
CA THR A 596 -0.15 -27.76 -48.08
C THR A 596 -0.54 -26.87 -46.91
N LEU A 597 -0.53 -25.56 -47.13
CA LEU A 597 -1.29 -24.50 -46.45
C LEU A 597 -0.69 -23.11 -46.82
N LEU A 598 -0.66 -22.87 -48.14
CA LEU A 598 -0.43 -21.52 -48.67
C LEU A 598 -1.47 -21.31 -49.76
N ASP A 599 -2.64 -20.87 -49.39
CA ASP A 599 -3.58 -20.19 -50.27
C ASP A 599 -4.61 -19.43 -49.42
N SER A 600 -4.32 -18.20 -49.16
CA SER A 600 -5.26 -17.08 -49.14
C SER A 600 -4.48 -15.77 -48.91
N PRO A 601 -4.58 -14.80 -49.82
CA PRO A 601 -3.93 -13.52 -49.68
C PRO A 601 -4.83 -12.54 -48.92
N ALA A 602 -4.32 -11.97 -47.85
CA ALA A 602 -4.88 -10.74 -47.29
C ALA A 602 -3.76 -9.75 -47.08
N THR A 603 -3.45 -9.00 -48.12
CA THR A 603 -2.79 -7.74 -48.03
C THR A 603 -3.80 -6.72 -47.51
N ALA A 604 -3.61 -6.28 -46.27
CA ALA A 604 -4.27 -5.10 -45.75
C ALA A 604 -3.22 -3.99 -45.61
N ASP A 605 -3.27 -3.08 -46.58
CA ASP A 605 -2.61 -1.78 -46.55
C ASP A 605 -3.13 -0.96 -45.36
N PHE A 606 -2.25 -0.58 -44.45
CA PHE A 606 -2.54 0.43 -43.42
C PHE A 606 -2.08 1.78 -43.95
N SER A 607 -2.97 2.47 -44.68
CA SER A 607 -2.92 3.91 -44.90
C SER A 607 -3.76 4.62 -43.83
N ALA A 608 -3.20 5.69 -43.27
CA ALA A 608 -3.78 6.52 -42.22
C ALA A 608 -5.15 7.10 -42.61
N PRO A 609 -6.08 7.30 -41.70
CA PRO A 609 -7.32 7.99 -41.98
C PRO A 609 -7.10 9.52 -42.02
N ALA A 610 -7.61 10.10 -43.10
CA ALA A 610 -7.70 11.54 -43.33
C ALA A 610 -8.75 12.19 -42.43
N ASP A 611 -8.61 13.53 -42.27
CA ASP A 611 -9.46 14.43 -41.51
C ASP A 611 -10.95 14.35 -41.84
N PRO A 612 -11.86 14.65 -40.88
CA PRO A 612 -13.29 14.72 -41.13
C PRO A 612 -13.67 16.04 -41.81
N PRO A 613 -14.69 16.03 -42.69
CA PRO A 613 -15.11 17.22 -43.43
C PRO A 613 -15.96 18.18 -42.61
N THR A 614 -15.74 19.45 -42.81
CA THR A 614 -16.50 20.61 -42.35
C THR A 614 -17.91 20.68 -42.94
N SER A 615 -18.84 21.05 -42.05
CA SER A 615 -20.08 21.83 -42.27
C SER A 615 -21.10 21.39 -43.32
N ALA A 616 -22.29 21.07 -42.80
CA ALA A 616 -23.52 21.37 -43.55
C ALA A 616 -24.59 21.94 -42.58
N THR A 617 -24.97 23.16 -42.87
CA THR A 617 -26.11 23.90 -42.37
C THR A 617 -27.41 23.29 -42.89
N ILE A 618 -28.40 23.11 -42.03
CA ILE A 618 -29.85 23.06 -42.30
C ILE A 618 -30.52 23.51 -41.00
N GLY A 619 -31.28 24.59 -40.86
CA GLY A 619 -32.43 25.01 -41.56
C GLY A 619 -33.60 24.91 -40.59
N ASP A 620 -34.11 26.07 -40.19
CA ASP A 620 -35.29 26.30 -39.31
C ASP A 620 -36.49 25.40 -39.60
N SER A 621 -37.25 25.00 -38.53
CA SER A 621 -38.66 25.39 -38.40
C SER A 621 -39.33 24.82 -37.16
N ALA A 622 -40.05 25.74 -36.50
CA ALA A 622 -41.36 25.65 -35.88
C ALA A 622 -41.54 25.11 -34.45
N THR A 623 -41.65 26.04 -33.53
CA THR A 623 -42.75 26.36 -32.59
C THR A 623 -43.56 25.23 -31.98
N GLY A 624 -43.60 25.27 -30.66
CA GLY A 624 -44.57 24.59 -29.83
C GLY A 624 -44.38 24.90 -28.34
N ASP A 625 -45.02 25.96 -27.86
CA ASP A 625 -45.24 26.29 -26.46
C ASP A 625 -45.85 25.12 -25.68
N VAL A 626 -45.42 24.88 -24.47
CA VAL A 626 -46.29 24.79 -23.27
C VAL A 626 -45.44 24.92 -21.98
N SER A 627 -45.87 25.87 -21.21
CA SER A 627 -45.58 26.35 -19.90
C SER A 627 -45.37 25.32 -18.77
N ALA A 628 -44.55 25.71 -17.84
CA ALA A 628 -44.69 25.79 -16.37
C ALA A 628 -43.55 25.14 -15.59
N SER A 629 -42.79 26.00 -14.97
CA SER A 629 -41.90 25.73 -13.82
C SER A 629 -42.65 25.17 -12.61
N PRO A 630 -41.97 24.48 -11.64
CA PRO A 630 -41.29 25.32 -10.67
C PRO A 630 -39.86 24.85 -10.28
N THR A 631 -39.08 25.84 -10.05
CA THR A 631 -37.82 25.88 -9.36
C THR A 631 -37.77 25.06 -8.06
N LEU A 632 -36.77 24.18 -7.97
CA LEU A 632 -36.13 23.88 -6.67
C LEU A 632 -34.61 23.94 -6.91
N GLY A 633 -34.03 24.94 -6.32
CA GLY A 633 -32.60 25.15 -6.28
C GLY A 633 -31.91 24.08 -5.45
N GLY A 634 -31.02 23.35 -6.09
CA GLY A 634 -30.00 22.55 -5.41
C GLY A 634 -28.66 23.12 -5.82
N SER A 635 -27.99 23.79 -4.90
CA SER A 635 -26.62 24.22 -5.06
C SER A 635 -25.71 23.01 -5.32
N PRO A 636 -24.78 23.05 -6.28
CA PRO A 636 -23.79 21.99 -6.43
C PRO A 636 -22.81 22.10 -5.28
N THR A 637 -22.74 21.07 -4.45
CA THR A 637 -21.70 20.87 -3.46
C THR A 637 -20.35 20.78 -4.19
N VAL A 638 -19.58 21.82 -4.12
CA VAL A 638 -18.19 21.83 -4.58
C VAL A 638 -17.39 20.97 -3.62
N ILE A 639 -17.13 19.73 -4.00
CA ILE A 639 -16.14 18.90 -3.34
C ILE A 639 -14.78 19.55 -3.59
N ALA A 640 -14.21 20.14 -2.55
CA ALA A 640 -12.85 20.66 -2.58
C ALA A 640 -11.89 19.50 -2.93
N ARG A 641 -11.39 19.50 -4.17
CA ARG A 641 -10.39 18.55 -4.64
C ARG A 641 -9.07 18.87 -3.97
N PHE A 642 -8.71 18.09 -2.97
CA PHE A 642 -7.30 17.95 -2.59
C PHE A 642 -6.59 17.15 -3.68
N LEU A 643 -5.88 17.84 -4.57
CA LEU A 643 -4.94 17.19 -5.48
C LEU A 643 -3.73 16.75 -4.65
N PRO A 644 -3.33 15.46 -4.70
CA PRO A 644 -2.04 15.07 -4.16
C PRO A 644 -0.93 15.79 -4.94
N THR A 645 0.13 16.18 -4.26
CA THR A 645 1.29 16.92 -4.81
C THR A 645 1.90 16.28 -6.06
N SER A 646 1.76 14.97 -6.23
CA SER A 646 2.18 14.25 -7.45
C SER A 646 1.32 14.56 -8.69
N VAL A 647 0.06 14.94 -8.50
CA VAL A 647 -0.84 15.31 -9.60
C VAL A 647 -0.56 16.74 -10.06
N ALA A 648 -0.14 17.63 -9.18
CA ALA A 648 0.28 18.98 -9.56
C ALA A 648 1.53 18.95 -10.46
N VAL A 649 2.47 18.05 -10.20
CA VAL A 649 3.66 17.85 -11.06
C VAL A 649 3.28 17.19 -12.39
N SER A 650 2.31 16.26 -12.41
CA SER A 650 1.83 15.64 -13.66
C SER A 650 0.99 16.59 -14.48
N ALA A 651 0.11 17.40 -13.85
CA ALA A 651 -0.68 18.42 -14.56
C ALA A 651 0.19 19.58 -15.10
N ALA A 652 1.31 19.88 -14.45
CA ALA A 652 2.32 20.79 -14.97
C ALA A 652 3.06 20.22 -16.19
N ALA A 653 3.23 18.89 -16.24
CA ALA A 653 3.83 18.22 -17.40
C ALA A 653 2.94 18.24 -18.65
N GLU A 654 1.62 18.15 -18.48
CA GLU A 654 0.66 18.22 -19.60
C GLU A 654 0.41 19.65 -20.12
N ARG A 655 0.70 20.70 -19.35
CA ARG A 655 0.64 22.09 -19.78
C ARG A 655 1.90 22.60 -20.47
N ARG A 656 2.89 21.75 -20.73
CA ARG A 656 4.23 22.10 -21.25
C ARG A 656 4.27 22.68 -22.67
N ASP A 657 3.16 22.88 -23.33
CA ASP A 657 3.17 23.38 -24.73
C ASP A 657 2.93 24.88 -24.87
N ARG A 658 2.98 25.71 -23.79
CA ARG A 658 2.66 27.14 -23.88
C ARG A 658 3.62 28.14 -23.23
N SER A 659 4.74 27.75 -22.61
CA SER A 659 5.75 28.77 -22.21
C SER A 659 7.16 28.19 -22.08
N ALA A 660 8.05 28.57 -22.96
CA ALA A 660 9.46 28.17 -22.96
C ALA A 660 10.27 28.74 -21.76
N GLY A 661 9.72 29.66 -20.97
CA GLY A 661 10.37 30.28 -19.81
C GLY A 661 10.21 29.48 -18.49
N GLY A 662 9.01 28.96 -18.19
CA GLY A 662 8.72 28.25 -16.92
C GLY A 662 9.41 26.89 -16.80
N SER A 663 9.74 26.25 -17.90
CA SER A 663 10.36 24.92 -17.92
C SER A 663 11.80 24.90 -17.36
N ALA A 664 12.59 25.94 -17.60
CA ALA A 664 13.96 26.03 -17.10
C ALA A 664 14.00 26.34 -15.59
N GLU A 665 13.12 27.21 -15.11
CA GLU A 665 12.97 27.53 -13.69
C GLU A 665 12.55 26.32 -12.87
N LEU A 666 11.61 25.52 -13.37
CA LEU A 666 11.15 24.29 -12.70
C LEU A 666 12.25 23.23 -12.60
N VAL A 667 13.07 23.08 -13.66
CA VAL A 667 14.20 22.15 -13.63
C VAL A 667 15.26 22.60 -12.62
N ALA A 668 15.57 23.90 -12.62
CA ALA A 668 16.51 24.47 -11.64
C ALA A 668 16.01 24.32 -10.21
N LEU A 669 14.72 24.58 -9.95
CA LEU A 669 14.09 24.44 -8.64
C LEU A 669 14.09 22.99 -8.14
N LEU A 670 13.78 22.03 -9.01
CA LEU A 670 13.81 20.60 -8.65
C LEU A 670 15.24 20.11 -8.38
N SER A 671 16.25 20.68 -9.06
CA SER A 671 17.66 20.39 -8.79
C SER A 671 18.12 21.00 -7.46
N LEU A 672 17.54 22.12 -7.05
CA LEU A 672 17.81 22.77 -5.77
C LEU A 672 17.41 21.91 -4.57
N ALA A 673 16.33 21.12 -4.70
CA ALA A 673 15.86 20.22 -3.65
C ALA A 673 16.94 19.21 -3.16
N ASP A 674 17.84 18.83 -4.02
CA ASP A 674 18.88 17.85 -3.71
C ASP A 674 20.12 18.48 -3.06
N ALA A 675 20.24 19.82 -3.08
CA ALA A 675 21.42 20.56 -2.65
C ALA A 675 21.38 21.07 -1.18
N ALA A 676 20.41 20.62 -0.37
CA ALA A 676 20.14 21.12 0.99
C ALA A 676 20.01 22.67 1.03
N PRO A 677 19.09 23.25 0.26
CA PRO A 677 19.00 24.67 0.03
C PRO A 677 18.61 25.47 1.30
N SER A 678 19.00 26.73 1.33
CA SER A 678 18.53 27.73 2.29
C SER A 678 17.20 28.37 1.83
N LEU A 679 16.52 29.09 2.71
CA LEU A 679 15.33 29.86 2.32
C LEU A 679 15.64 30.88 1.21
N ASP A 680 16.80 31.50 1.26
CA ASP A 680 17.18 32.55 0.27
C ASP A 680 17.31 31.98 -1.14
N ASP A 681 17.65 30.72 -1.28
CA ASP A 681 17.71 30.02 -2.58
C ASP A 681 16.30 29.83 -3.21
N PHE A 682 15.25 29.79 -2.38
CA PHE A 682 13.85 29.69 -2.86
C PHE A 682 13.22 31.03 -3.20
N ARG A 683 13.71 32.16 -2.69
CA ARG A 683 13.08 33.47 -2.88
C ARG A 683 12.81 33.84 -4.34
N PRO A 684 13.74 33.62 -5.30
CA PRO A 684 13.46 33.90 -6.69
C PRO A 684 12.25 33.12 -7.25
N TYR A 685 12.13 31.85 -6.84
CA TYR A 685 11.06 30.97 -7.31
C TYR A 685 9.71 31.26 -6.63
N LEU A 686 9.72 31.62 -5.35
CA LEU A 686 8.52 32.08 -4.64
C LEU A 686 7.96 33.39 -5.21
N ALA A 687 8.82 34.20 -5.85
CA ALA A 687 8.43 35.44 -6.52
C ALA A 687 8.23 35.30 -8.04
N SER A 688 8.33 34.10 -8.58
CA SER A 688 8.17 33.86 -10.03
C SER A 688 6.79 34.30 -10.52
N PRO A 689 6.65 34.90 -11.71
CA PRO A 689 5.35 35.21 -12.31
C PRO A 689 4.53 33.96 -12.65
N ALA A 690 5.17 32.79 -12.81
CA ALA A 690 4.54 31.53 -13.15
C ALA A 690 3.97 30.84 -11.88
N GLU A 691 2.67 30.55 -11.90
CA GLU A 691 1.96 29.91 -10.77
C GLU A 691 2.55 28.52 -10.44
N ASP A 692 2.84 27.72 -11.47
CA ASP A 692 3.39 26.37 -11.33
C ASP A 692 4.78 26.36 -10.69
N VAL A 693 5.60 27.36 -10.99
CA VAL A 693 6.91 27.56 -10.34
C VAL A 693 6.71 27.88 -8.86
N ARG A 694 5.80 28.79 -8.50
CA ARG A 694 5.54 29.15 -7.10
C ARG A 694 4.95 27.98 -6.32
N VAL A 695 4.00 27.22 -6.89
CA VAL A 695 3.46 26.00 -6.24
C VAL A 695 4.56 24.98 -5.98
N THR A 696 5.42 24.76 -6.98
CA THR A 696 6.55 23.82 -6.83
C THR A 696 7.55 24.33 -5.79
N ALA A 697 7.82 25.65 -5.75
CA ALA A 697 8.71 26.26 -4.76
C ALA A 697 8.19 26.07 -3.34
N VAL A 698 6.91 26.33 -3.10
CA VAL A 698 6.26 26.10 -1.79
C VAL A 698 6.33 24.62 -1.38
N THR A 699 6.05 23.72 -2.31
CA THR A 699 6.10 22.27 -2.04
C THR A 699 7.54 21.83 -1.72
N THR A 700 8.51 22.26 -2.53
CA THR A 700 9.93 21.91 -2.31
C THR A 700 10.48 22.50 -1.02
N LEU A 701 10.07 23.73 -0.70
CA LEU A 701 10.42 24.38 0.57
C LEU A 701 9.89 23.60 1.78
N THR A 702 8.67 23.09 1.70
CA THR A 702 8.09 22.20 2.73
C THR A 702 8.95 20.96 2.95
N GLU A 703 9.51 20.41 1.88
CA GLU A 703 10.29 19.16 1.92
C GLU A 703 11.72 19.36 2.44
N THR A 704 12.32 20.53 2.21
CA THR A 704 13.76 20.74 2.41
C THR A 704 14.08 21.61 3.61
N THR A 705 13.29 22.64 3.87
CA THR A 705 13.63 23.65 4.90
C THR A 705 12.37 24.03 5.70
N PRO A 706 12.20 23.58 6.94
CA PRO A 706 11.00 23.85 7.72
C PRO A 706 10.94 25.31 8.22
N THR A 707 10.69 26.24 7.32
CA THR A 707 10.51 27.66 7.62
C THR A 707 9.03 28.02 7.60
N GLY A 708 8.34 27.76 8.72
CA GLY A 708 6.90 27.97 8.85
C GLY A 708 6.44 29.39 8.50
N PHE A 709 7.27 30.41 8.78
CA PHE A 709 6.93 31.78 8.45
C PHE A 709 6.89 32.04 6.94
N ALA A 710 7.86 31.54 6.18
CA ALA A 710 7.89 31.70 4.72
C ALA A 710 6.72 31.00 4.02
N LEU A 711 6.35 29.82 4.53
CA LEU A 711 5.14 29.13 4.05
C LEU A 711 3.86 29.89 4.38
N ALA A 712 3.79 30.53 5.57
CA ALA A 712 2.64 31.35 5.96
C ALA A 712 2.55 32.66 5.12
N GLU A 713 3.65 33.17 4.56
CA GLU A 713 3.61 34.28 3.60
C GLU A 713 2.88 33.90 2.31
N ALA A 714 2.99 32.64 1.87
CA ALA A 714 2.32 32.15 0.70
C ALA A 714 0.77 32.02 0.84
N PHE A 715 0.19 32.24 2.03
CA PHE A 715 -1.25 32.39 2.20
C PHE A 715 -1.81 33.68 1.56
N ASP A 716 -0.95 34.66 1.32
CA ASP A 716 -1.31 35.92 0.63
C ASP A 716 -1.08 35.85 -0.90
N ASP A 717 -0.64 34.70 -1.45
CA ASP A 717 -0.41 34.53 -2.88
C ASP A 717 -1.71 34.73 -3.68
N PRO A 718 -1.67 35.44 -4.83
CA PRO A 718 -2.85 35.64 -5.67
C PRO A 718 -3.46 34.33 -6.20
N ALA A 719 -2.63 33.29 -6.40
CA ALA A 719 -3.08 32.01 -6.96
C ALA A 719 -3.59 31.07 -5.85
N PRO A 720 -4.83 30.54 -5.98
CA PRO A 720 -5.40 29.58 -5.03
C PRO A 720 -4.53 28.33 -4.82
N ALA A 721 -3.93 27.81 -5.90
CA ALA A 721 -3.11 26.60 -5.81
C ALA A 721 -1.85 26.79 -4.91
N VAL A 722 -1.26 28.00 -4.93
CA VAL A 722 -0.10 28.32 -4.06
C VAL A 722 -0.55 28.40 -2.61
N ARG A 723 -1.69 29.05 -2.32
CA ARG A 723 -2.27 29.15 -0.96
C ARG A 723 -2.59 27.76 -0.39
N LEU A 724 -3.17 26.88 -1.23
CA LEU A 724 -3.50 25.50 -0.83
C LEU A 724 -2.23 24.66 -0.59
N ALA A 725 -1.20 24.80 -1.41
CA ALA A 725 0.09 24.14 -1.21
C ALA A 725 0.73 24.57 0.10
N ALA A 726 0.70 25.87 0.43
CA ALA A 726 1.20 26.40 1.69
C ALA A 726 0.42 25.89 2.91
N ALA A 727 -0.91 25.81 2.81
CA ALA A 727 -1.75 25.27 3.86
C ALA A 727 -1.45 23.78 4.13
N ALA A 728 -1.27 23.01 3.09
CA ALA A 728 -0.88 21.60 3.21
C ALA A 728 0.52 21.45 3.82
N GLY A 729 1.49 22.24 3.36
CA GLY A 729 2.86 22.21 3.85
C GLY A 729 2.98 22.59 5.31
N LEU A 730 2.29 23.64 5.74
CA LEU A 730 2.30 24.05 7.16
C LEU A 730 1.61 23.03 8.07
N ARG A 731 0.51 22.42 7.65
CA ARG A 731 -0.11 21.33 8.42
C ARG A 731 0.84 20.14 8.58
N GLU A 732 1.62 19.84 7.56
CA GLU A 732 2.61 18.76 7.60
C GLU A 732 3.77 19.10 8.56
N LEU A 733 4.17 20.35 8.63
CA LEU A 733 5.31 20.81 9.40
C LEU A 733 4.96 21.28 10.83
N VAL A 734 3.71 21.16 11.27
CA VAL A 734 3.22 21.75 12.54
C VAL A 734 4.06 21.36 13.75
N GLU A 735 4.62 20.16 13.78
CA GLU A 735 5.44 19.69 14.92
C GLU A 735 6.87 20.25 14.94
N VAL A 736 7.35 20.78 13.81
CA VAL A 736 8.73 21.27 13.66
C VAL A 736 8.80 22.78 13.45
N VAL A 737 7.66 23.41 13.16
CA VAL A 737 7.56 24.87 13.02
C VAL A 737 7.53 25.51 14.40
N PRO A 738 8.48 26.41 14.71
CA PRO A 738 8.48 27.09 15.99
C PRO A 738 7.30 28.06 16.08
N ALA A 739 6.58 28.02 17.20
CA ALA A 739 5.59 29.02 17.53
C ALA A 739 6.26 30.42 17.66
N SER A 740 5.71 31.43 16.99
CA SER A 740 6.23 32.80 17.04
C SER A 740 5.14 33.83 16.80
N ASP A 741 5.28 35.02 17.39
CA ASP A 741 4.32 36.11 17.22
C ASP A 741 4.12 36.51 15.73
N PRO A 742 5.17 36.61 14.89
CA PRO A 742 4.96 36.88 13.47
C PRO A 742 4.15 35.82 12.75
N LEU A 743 4.34 34.55 13.09
CA LEU A 743 3.55 33.46 12.55
C LEU A 743 2.08 33.55 13.02
N ALA A 744 1.86 33.84 14.31
CA ALA A 744 0.51 34.01 14.85
C ALA A 744 -0.28 35.11 14.11
N VAL A 745 0.35 36.27 13.84
CA VAL A 745 -0.28 37.37 13.08
C VAL A 745 -0.68 36.93 11.68
N ARG A 746 0.18 36.18 10.99
CA ARG A 746 -0.12 35.64 9.65
C ARG A 746 -1.26 34.61 9.69
N LEU A 747 -1.26 33.70 10.64
CA LEU A 747 -2.31 32.70 10.80
C LEU A 747 -3.67 33.35 11.13
N LEU A 748 -3.69 34.33 12.02
CA LEU A 748 -4.92 35.09 12.36
C LEU A 748 -5.48 35.86 11.14
N ARG A 749 -4.63 36.34 10.26
CA ARG A 749 -5.08 36.90 8.98
C ARG A 749 -5.64 35.83 8.06
N ALA A 750 -4.97 34.67 7.98
CA ALA A 750 -5.37 33.55 7.13
C ALA A 750 -6.71 32.91 7.52
N VAL A 751 -7.18 33.07 8.76
CA VAL A 751 -8.53 32.68 9.19
C VAL A 751 -9.64 33.35 8.37
N ARG A 752 -9.35 34.47 7.71
CA ARG A 752 -10.28 35.20 6.83
C ARG A 752 -9.96 35.05 5.35
N ASN A 753 -9.16 34.04 4.98
CA ASN A 753 -8.79 33.78 3.59
C ASN A 753 -10.02 33.38 2.76
N ALA A 754 -9.97 33.64 1.45
CA ALA A 754 -11.03 33.25 0.54
C ALA A 754 -11.23 31.72 0.46
N GLU A 755 -10.12 30.96 0.58
CA GLU A 755 -10.13 29.51 0.47
C GLU A 755 -10.47 28.84 1.81
N PRO A 756 -11.54 28.02 1.90
CA PRO A 756 -11.93 27.35 3.14
C PRO A 756 -10.82 26.47 3.73
N ALA A 757 -10.10 25.75 2.89
CA ALA A 757 -9.01 24.87 3.33
C ALA A 757 -7.85 25.65 3.98
N VAL A 758 -7.61 26.88 3.54
CA VAL A 758 -6.62 27.78 4.16
C VAL A 758 -7.13 28.26 5.53
N ARG A 759 -8.42 28.63 5.64
CA ARG A 759 -9.03 29.03 6.91
C ARG A 759 -8.99 27.90 7.94
N ALA A 760 -9.37 26.70 7.53
CA ALA A 760 -9.31 25.50 8.39
C ALA A 760 -7.86 25.16 8.80
N ALA A 761 -6.90 25.26 7.88
CA ALA A 761 -5.49 25.04 8.20
C ALA A 761 -4.95 26.08 9.17
N ALA A 762 -5.32 27.35 9.02
CA ALA A 762 -4.92 28.41 9.93
C ALA A 762 -5.44 28.17 11.35
N LEU A 763 -6.72 27.78 11.51
CA LEU A 763 -7.30 27.44 12.82
C LEU A 763 -6.62 26.21 13.43
N TYR A 764 -6.39 25.17 12.64
CA TYR A 764 -5.64 23.98 13.06
C TYR A 764 -4.25 24.36 13.60
N LEU A 765 -3.50 25.19 12.86
CA LEU A 765 -2.16 25.63 13.24
C LEU A 765 -2.18 26.53 14.50
N LEU A 766 -3.13 27.47 14.58
CA LEU A 766 -3.32 28.31 15.78
C LEU A 766 -3.56 27.45 17.02
N ARG A 767 -4.36 26.41 16.90
CA ARG A 767 -4.62 25.47 18.00
C ARG A 767 -3.38 24.63 18.32
N SER A 768 -2.78 24.00 17.33
CA SER A 768 -1.68 23.04 17.53
C SER A 768 -0.38 23.71 18.01
N LEU A 769 -0.16 24.97 17.64
CA LEU A 769 0.99 25.77 18.09
C LEU A 769 0.68 26.62 19.36
N HIS A 770 -0.53 26.46 19.93
CA HIS A 770 -1.00 27.26 21.09
C HIS A 770 -0.94 28.79 20.87
N LEU A 771 -1.15 29.23 19.64
CA LEU A 771 -1.16 30.65 19.21
C LEU A 771 -2.57 31.24 19.08
N GLY A 772 -3.61 30.38 19.20
CA GLY A 772 -5.00 30.79 19.05
C GLY A 772 -5.61 31.41 20.29
N SER A 773 -6.65 32.18 20.08
CA SER A 773 -7.40 32.83 21.16
C SER A 773 -8.89 32.47 21.09
N ARG A 774 -9.58 32.54 22.25
CA ARG A 774 -11.03 32.28 22.34
C ARG A 774 -11.85 33.11 21.34
N PRO A 775 -11.62 34.45 21.18
CA PRO A 775 -12.36 35.24 20.21
C PRO A 775 -12.17 34.76 18.75
N ALA A 776 -10.93 34.39 18.38
CA ALA A 776 -10.62 33.94 17.01
C ALA A 776 -11.34 32.65 16.65
N PHE A 777 -11.38 31.69 17.57
CA PHE A 777 -12.11 30.44 17.35
C PHE A 777 -13.64 30.63 17.45
N ALA A 778 -14.13 31.49 18.34
CA ALA A 778 -15.57 31.77 18.45
C ALA A 778 -16.12 32.48 17.19
N GLU A 779 -15.36 33.44 16.60
CA GLU A 779 -15.74 34.09 15.35
C GLU A 779 -15.84 33.05 14.19
N ALA A 780 -14.95 32.05 14.16
CA ALA A 780 -14.90 31.02 13.12
C ALA A 780 -16.05 30.00 13.22
N LEU A 781 -16.81 29.93 14.31
CA LEU A 781 -18.06 29.13 14.39
C LEU A 781 -19.14 29.64 13.43
N ALA A 782 -19.06 30.88 12.97
CA ALA A 782 -20.00 31.45 11.99
C ALA A 782 -19.54 31.25 10.53
N ASP A 783 -18.48 30.48 10.27
CA ASP A 783 -18.00 30.20 8.92
C ASP A 783 -19.04 29.44 8.09
N THR A 784 -19.07 29.68 6.79
CA THR A 784 -19.97 29.00 5.84
C THR A 784 -19.68 27.51 5.74
N GLU A 785 -18.39 27.13 5.89
CA GLU A 785 -17.92 25.76 5.68
C GLU A 785 -17.87 24.95 6.97
N PRO A 786 -18.51 23.77 7.02
CA PRO A 786 -18.52 22.93 8.22
C PRO A 786 -17.12 22.54 8.71
N GLU A 787 -16.18 22.28 7.79
CA GLU A 787 -14.80 21.91 8.13
C GLU A 787 -14.09 23.02 8.90
N VAL A 788 -14.33 24.28 8.56
CA VAL A 788 -13.78 25.44 9.28
C VAL A 788 -14.39 25.53 10.68
N ARG A 789 -15.73 25.34 10.78
CA ARG A 789 -16.43 25.34 12.08
C ARG A 789 -15.98 24.19 12.99
N ILE A 790 -15.67 23.00 12.44
CA ILE A 790 -15.12 21.88 13.20
C ILE A 790 -13.74 22.22 13.78
N GLU A 791 -12.85 22.86 13.02
CA GLU A 791 -11.56 23.29 13.54
C GLU A 791 -11.71 24.40 14.60
N ALA A 792 -12.72 25.26 14.47
CA ALA A 792 -13.09 26.24 15.47
C ALA A 792 -13.55 25.57 16.79
N VAL A 793 -14.41 24.53 16.69
CA VAL A 793 -14.81 23.70 17.83
C VAL A 793 -13.60 23.11 18.52
N HIS A 794 -12.69 22.47 17.77
CA HIS A 794 -11.46 21.89 18.33
C HIS A 794 -10.58 22.94 19.03
N GLY A 795 -10.50 24.15 18.45
CA GLY A 795 -9.80 25.27 19.05
C GLY A 795 -10.42 25.71 20.40
N LEU A 796 -11.73 25.82 20.46
CA LEU A 796 -12.45 26.15 21.69
C LEU A 796 -12.34 25.05 22.75
N VAL A 797 -12.38 23.80 22.33
CA VAL A 797 -12.13 22.65 23.22
C VAL A 797 -10.74 22.72 23.84
N SER A 798 -9.72 23.03 23.06
CA SER A 798 -8.34 23.14 23.56
C SER A 798 -8.17 24.27 24.59
N LEU A 799 -9.05 25.27 24.55
CA LEU A 799 -9.09 26.41 25.51
C LEU A 799 -10.12 26.22 26.61
N SER A 800 -10.79 25.08 26.70
CA SER A 800 -11.87 24.78 27.64
C SER A 800 -12.97 25.86 27.65
N ALA A 801 -13.34 26.36 26.47
CA ALA A 801 -14.28 27.47 26.30
C ALA A 801 -15.71 26.94 26.07
N ALA A 802 -16.41 26.50 27.12
CA ALA A 802 -17.72 25.85 27.06
C ALA A 802 -18.85 26.75 26.53
N GLU A 803 -18.85 28.05 26.87
CA GLU A 803 -19.95 28.96 26.48
C GLU A 803 -20.10 29.11 24.95
N PRO A 804 -19.03 29.41 24.16
CA PRO A 804 -19.18 29.47 22.69
C PRO A 804 -19.54 28.13 22.07
N LEU A 805 -19.07 27.01 22.64
CA LEU A 805 -19.45 25.69 22.16
C LEU A 805 -20.92 25.39 22.41
N ALA A 806 -21.48 25.85 23.50
CA ALA A 806 -22.92 25.67 23.79
C ALA A 806 -23.81 26.43 22.80
N GLU A 807 -23.34 27.48 22.14
CA GLU A 807 -24.07 28.16 21.06
C GLU A 807 -24.13 27.34 19.76
N ALA A 808 -23.15 26.44 19.52
CA ALA A 808 -23.04 25.61 18.33
C ALA A 808 -23.85 24.28 18.40
N VAL A 809 -24.63 24.03 19.45
CA VAL A 809 -25.46 22.80 19.57
C VAL A 809 -26.56 22.71 18.52
N THR A 810 -26.95 23.83 17.89
CA THR A 810 -27.96 23.89 16.83
C THR A 810 -27.35 24.07 15.44
N ASP A 811 -26.04 23.81 15.27
CA ASP A 811 -25.40 23.94 13.97
C ASP A 811 -26.11 23.10 12.91
N SER A 812 -26.19 23.63 11.70
CA SER A 812 -26.86 22.96 10.58
C SER A 812 -26.18 21.64 10.18
N SER A 813 -24.83 21.55 10.36
CA SER A 813 -24.05 20.34 10.07
C SER A 813 -24.10 19.38 11.26
N ARG A 814 -24.48 18.15 10.99
CA ARG A 814 -24.40 17.05 11.96
C ARG A 814 -22.97 16.84 12.46
N GLU A 815 -21.98 16.94 11.60
CA GLU A 815 -20.57 16.74 11.90
C GLU A 815 -20.06 17.79 12.91
N VAL A 816 -20.51 19.04 12.78
CA VAL A 816 -20.19 20.09 13.75
C VAL A 816 -20.85 19.77 15.09
N ARG A 817 -22.14 19.39 15.13
CA ARG A 817 -22.81 19.02 16.38
C ARG A 817 -22.17 17.80 17.06
N ILE A 818 -21.69 16.82 16.30
CA ILE A 818 -20.92 15.68 16.85
C ILE A 818 -19.62 16.18 17.48
N ALA A 819 -18.86 17.03 16.79
CA ALA A 819 -17.63 17.61 17.34
C ALA A 819 -17.88 18.42 18.62
N VAL A 820 -18.98 19.17 18.65
CA VAL A 820 -19.42 19.91 19.85
C VAL A 820 -19.74 18.96 20.99
N ALA A 821 -20.50 17.88 20.74
CA ALA A 821 -20.85 16.88 21.76
C ALA A 821 -19.60 16.22 22.38
N GLN A 822 -18.66 15.82 21.52
CA GLN A 822 -17.39 15.22 21.94
C GLN A 822 -16.53 16.21 22.76
N GLY A 823 -16.48 17.45 22.32
CA GLY A 823 -15.72 18.49 23.02
C GLY A 823 -16.27 18.85 24.39
N LEU A 824 -17.59 19.01 24.49
CA LEU A 824 -18.27 19.36 25.74
C LEU A 824 -18.19 18.23 26.79
N GLY A 825 -18.04 16.97 26.35
CA GLY A 825 -17.93 15.82 27.23
C GLY A 825 -16.78 15.89 28.22
N SER A 826 -15.70 16.58 27.85
CA SER A 826 -14.52 16.78 28.70
C SER A 826 -14.63 17.96 29.67
N MET A 827 -15.73 18.72 29.63
CA MET A 827 -15.89 19.99 30.40
C MET A 827 -16.87 19.83 31.54
N ALA A 828 -16.55 20.45 32.68
CA ALA A 828 -17.38 20.37 33.90
C ALA A 828 -18.38 21.53 34.10
N ASP A 829 -18.37 22.49 33.16
CA ASP A 829 -19.15 23.74 33.26
C ASP A 829 -20.66 23.52 33.17
N ALA A 830 -21.45 24.39 33.76
CA ALA A 830 -22.91 24.32 33.67
C ALA A 830 -23.43 24.49 32.24
N ALA A 831 -22.77 25.32 31.42
CA ALA A 831 -23.11 25.51 30.03
C ALA A 831 -22.85 24.23 29.21
N ALA A 832 -21.71 23.57 29.43
CA ALA A 832 -21.36 22.29 28.81
C ALA A 832 -22.40 21.20 29.16
N LYS A 833 -22.76 21.06 30.41
CA LYS A 833 -23.77 20.08 30.88
C LYS A 833 -25.13 20.30 30.25
N ALA A 834 -25.61 21.54 30.19
CA ALA A 834 -26.88 21.87 29.56
C ALA A 834 -26.87 21.60 28.06
N ALA A 835 -25.77 21.93 27.39
CA ALA A 835 -25.59 21.69 25.95
C ALA A 835 -25.54 20.20 25.61
N LEU A 836 -24.84 19.37 26.40
CA LEU A 836 -24.81 17.91 26.25
C LEU A 836 -26.21 17.28 26.41
N VAL A 837 -27.00 17.74 27.36
CA VAL A 837 -28.40 17.29 27.54
C VAL A 837 -29.22 17.61 26.29
N SER A 838 -29.02 18.79 25.67
CA SER A 838 -29.70 19.15 24.42
C SER A 838 -29.28 18.23 23.29
N LEU A 839 -27.99 17.95 23.15
CA LEU A 839 -27.46 17.08 22.10
C LEU A 839 -27.83 15.59 22.30
N ALA A 840 -28.04 15.14 23.54
CA ALA A 840 -28.56 13.81 23.84
C ALA A 840 -30.01 13.61 23.37
N ALA A 841 -30.73 14.68 23.07
CA ALA A 841 -32.09 14.68 22.51
C ALA A 841 -32.11 15.14 21.02
N ASP A 842 -30.95 15.21 20.34
CA ASP A 842 -30.86 15.64 18.93
C ASP A 842 -31.68 14.74 18.01
N ALA A 843 -32.19 15.27 16.90
CA ALA A 843 -32.91 14.51 15.90
C ALA A 843 -32.02 13.44 15.25
N ASP A 844 -30.73 13.71 15.07
CA ASP A 844 -29.78 12.78 14.46
C ASP A 844 -29.24 11.76 15.48
N PRO A 845 -29.34 10.45 15.20
CA PRO A 845 -28.92 9.42 16.15
C PRO A 845 -27.41 9.43 16.43
N LEU A 846 -26.57 9.86 15.48
CA LEU A 846 -25.12 9.92 15.70
C LEU A 846 -24.73 11.08 16.62
N VAL A 847 -25.47 12.17 16.60
CA VAL A 847 -25.30 13.27 17.55
C VAL A 847 -25.72 12.84 18.95
N ARG A 848 -26.89 12.16 19.08
CA ARG A 848 -27.31 11.59 20.37
C ARG A 848 -26.26 10.61 20.92
N ALA A 849 -25.78 9.71 20.07
CA ALA A 849 -24.76 8.76 20.46
C ALA A 849 -23.46 9.45 20.94
N ALA A 850 -23.00 10.47 20.22
CA ALA A 850 -21.81 11.24 20.60
C ALA A 850 -21.97 11.93 21.97
N ALA A 851 -23.13 12.50 22.24
CA ALA A 851 -23.41 13.13 23.52
C ALA A 851 -23.43 12.11 24.69
N LEU A 852 -24.03 10.93 24.49
CA LEU A 852 -24.08 9.86 25.48
C LEU A 852 -22.72 9.20 25.71
N ALA A 853 -21.96 8.98 24.63
CA ALA A 853 -20.61 8.40 24.69
C ALA A 853 -19.62 9.28 25.47
N SER A 854 -19.92 10.56 25.68
CA SER A 854 -19.11 11.44 26.53
C SER A 854 -18.99 10.93 27.97
N GLY A 855 -19.89 10.06 28.43
CA GLY A 855 -19.90 9.52 29.78
C GLY A 855 -20.20 10.55 30.88
N ALA A 856 -20.56 11.77 30.50
CA ALA A 856 -20.78 12.86 31.45
C ALA A 856 -21.96 12.57 32.40
N ASP A 857 -21.85 12.94 33.66
CA ASP A 857 -22.90 12.71 34.65
C ASP A 857 -24.24 13.40 34.29
N SER A 858 -24.20 14.48 33.55
CA SER A 858 -25.38 15.21 33.07
C SER A 858 -26.28 14.40 32.12
N VAL A 859 -25.73 13.44 31.38
CA VAL A 859 -26.47 12.60 30.44
C VAL A 859 -26.86 11.23 31.02
N ARG A 860 -26.34 10.82 32.20
CA ARG A 860 -26.69 9.56 32.87
C ARG A 860 -28.21 9.36 33.07
N PRO A 861 -29.04 10.37 33.40
CA PRO A 861 -30.48 10.18 33.53
C PRO A 861 -31.18 9.73 32.26
N TYR A 862 -30.54 9.87 31.10
CA TYR A 862 -31.09 9.49 29.79
C TYR A 862 -30.76 8.04 29.39
N ALA A 863 -29.94 7.32 30.16
CA ALA A 863 -29.48 5.95 29.84
C ALA A 863 -30.63 4.99 29.55
N ALA A 864 -31.68 4.98 30.42
CA ALA A 864 -32.84 4.07 30.26
C ALA A 864 -33.58 4.29 28.93
N ASN A 865 -33.82 5.52 28.56
CA ASN A 865 -34.49 5.86 27.29
C ASN A 865 -33.54 5.60 26.09
N ALA A 866 -32.26 5.84 26.24
CA ALA A 866 -31.29 5.64 25.17
C ALA A 866 -31.04 4.15 24.90
N LEU A 867 -31.14 3.26 25.90
CA LEU A 867 -31.04 1.81 25.71
C LEU A 867 -32.17 1.18 24.90
N ILE A 868 -33.27 1.90 24.71
CA ILE A 868 -34.39 1.47 23.85
C ILE A 868 -34.53 2.31 22.57
N ASP A 869 -33.55 3.15 22.25
CA ASP A 869 -33.52 3.95 21.03
C ASP A 869 -33.58 3.05 19.78
N PRO A 870 -34.33 3.43 18.72
CA PRO A 870 -34.34 2.67 17.47
C PRO A 870 -32.97 2.44 16.86
N ALA A 871 -32.05 3.41 17.00
CA ALA A 871 -30.72 3.32 16.46
C ALA A 871 -29.78 2.59 17.43
N TRP A 872 -29.16 1.53 16.98
CA TRP A 872 -28.23 0.72 17.78
C TRP A 872 -27.00 1.53 18.28
N GLN A 873 -26.55 2.51 17.53
CA GLN A 873 -25.44 3.41 17.93
C GLN A 873 -25.76 4.17 19.21
N VAL A 874 -27.01 4.61 19.36
CA VAL A 874 -27.48 5.27 20.57
C VAL A 874 -27.54 4.29 21.73
N ARG A 875 -28.06 3.07 21.50
CA ARG A 875 -28.11 2.02 22.51
C ARG A 875 -26.70 1.59 22.94
N GLU A 876 -25.78 1.44 22.00
CA GLU A 876 -24.37 1.18 22.29
C GLU A 876 -23.77 2.27 23.18
N ALA A 877 -23.88 3.54 22.78
CA ALA A 877 -23.36 4.67 23.54
C ALA A 877 -23.97 4.76 24.94
N ALA A 878 -25.24 4.41 25.11
CA ALA A 878 -25.93 4.41 26.39
C ALA A 878 -25.33 3.43 27.41
N THR A 879 -24.65 2.35 26.95
CA THR A 879 -23.99 1.40 27.88
C THR A 879 -22.84 2.04 28.66
N ALA A 880 -22.27 3.14 28.20
CA ALA A 880 -21.19 3.85 28.91
C ALA A 880 -21.69 4.61 30.15
N ILE A 881 -22.99 4.92 30.19
CA ILE A 881 -23.62 5.69 31.28
C ILE A 881 -24.66 4.90 32.06
N ALA A 882 -24.93 3.66 31.65
CA ALA A 882 -25.94 2.77 32.23
C ALA A 882 -25.47 2.20 33.57
N ASP A 883 -26.45 1.92 34.46
CA ASP A 883 -26.19 1.21 35.71
C ASP A 883 -26.15 -0.33 35.50
N THR A 884 -25.81 -1.06 36.54
CA THR A 884 -25.67 -2.52 36.47
C THR A 884 -26.95 -3.20 35.98
N ALA A 885 -28.13 -2.81 36.48
CA ALA A 885 -29.38 -3.42 36.13
C ALA A 885 -29.74 -3.20 34.64
N GLN A 886 -29.46 -2.02 34.14
CA GLN A 886 -29.65 -1.64 32.74
C GLN A 886 -28.68 -2.41 31.81
N LEU A 887 -27.41 -2.56 32.22
CA LEU A 887 -26.40 -3.34 31.48
C LEU A 887 -26.75 -4.82 31.42
N LEU A 888 -27.23 -5.42 32.50
CA LEU A 888 -27.69 -6.81 32.51
C LEU A 888 -28.78 -7.07 31.43
N THR A 889 -29.64 -6.08 31.19
CA THR A 889 -30.66 -6.16 30.15
C THR A 889 -30.00 -5.96 28.74
N ALA A 890 -29.07 -5.03 28.63
CA ALA A 890 -28.42 -4.68 27.35
C ALA A 890 -27.54 -5.81 26.80
N VAL A 891 -27.07 -6.76 27.62
CA VAL A 891 -26.34 -7.96 27.15
C VAL A 891 -27.20 -8.84 26.23
N ALA A 892 -28.51 -8.74 26.29
CA ALA A 892 -29.43 -9.46 25.43
C ALA A 892 -29.91 -8.65 24.21
N ASP A 893 -29.32 -7.50 23.92
CA ASP A 893 -29.66 -6.64 22.77
C ASP A 893 -29.56 -7.42 21.44
N PRO A 894 -30.47 -7.21 20.48
CA PRO A 894 -30.40 -7.86 19.17
C PRO A 894 -29.11 -7.53 18.40
N HIS A 895 -28.53 -6.34 18.63
CA HIS A 895 -27.35 -5.89 17.93
C HIS A 895 -26.05 -6.29 18.66
N PRO A 896 -25.07 -6.97 17.98
CA PRO A 896 -23.87 -7.49 18.63
C PRO A 896 -22.98 -6.38 19.25
N ASN A 897 -22.93 -5.20 18.64
CA ASN A 897 -22.15 -4.09 19.18
C ASN A 897 -22.68 -3.62 20.53
N VAL A 898 -24.01 -3.58 20.70
CA VAL A 898 -24.61 -3.21 21.98
C VAL A 898 -24.32 -4.26 23.03
N ARG A 899 -24.46 -5.57 22.70
CA ARG A 899 -24.12 -6.66 23.62
C ARG A 899 -22.64 -6.62 24.03
N ARG A 900 -21.76 -6.40 23.06
CA ARG A 900 -20.32 -6.25 23.31
C ARG A 900 -20.01 -5.09 24.26
N ALA A 901 -20.60 -3.93 24.02
CA ALA A 901 -20.43 -2.75 24.84
C ALA A 901 -21.00 -2.96 26.25
N ALA A 902 -22.17 -3.60 26.40
CA ALA A 902 -22.78 -3.95 27.68
C ALA A 902 -21.90 -4.92 28.51
N VAL A 903 -21.41 -5.99 27.87
CA VAL A 903 -20.53 -6.98 28.53
C VAL A 903 -19.26 -6.31 29.04
N ARG A 904 -18.68 -5.42 28.26
CA ARG A 904 -17.48 -4.69 28.65
C ARG A 904 -17.73 -3.71 29.79
N SER A 905 -18.81 -2.95 29.72
CA SER A 905 -19.18 -2.03 30.79
C SER A 905 -19.48 -2.77 32.10
N LEU A 906 -20.13 -3.95 32.04
CA LEU A 906 -20.31 -4.82 33.19
C LEU A 906 -18.99 -5.28 33.83
N GLY A 907 -18.01 -5.62 32.99
CA GLY A 907 -16.68 -6.04 33.46
C GLY A 907 -15.87 -4.94 34.15
N GLN A 908 -16.25 -3.67 33.99
CA GLN A 908 -15.62 -2.54 34.67
C GLN A 908 -16.29 -2.16 35.99
N LEU A 909 -17.47 -2.70 36.24
CA LEU A 909 -18.22 -2.46 37.48
C LEU A 909 -17.84 -3.50 38.55
N PRO A 910 -18.08 -3.18 39.86
CA PRO A 910 -17.89 -4.18 40.94
C PRO A 910 -18.68 -5.46 40.64
N ALA A 911 -18.01 -6.62 40.74
CA ALA A 911 -18.61 -7.90 40.44
C ALA A 911 -19.81 -8.19 41.34
N SER A 912 -20.99 -8.41 40.77
CA SER A 912 -22.17 -8.95 41.45
C SER A 912 -22.44 -10.38 41.00
N ALA A 913 -23.19 -11.14 41.78
CA ALA A 913 -23.54 -12.53 41.46
C ALA A 913 -24.33 -12.60 40.12
N GLU A 914 -25.22 -11.62 39.89
CA GLU A 914 -26.00 -11.51 38.68
C GLU A 914 -25.12 -11.17 37.48
N ALA A 915 -24.17 -10.23 37.63
CA ALA A 915 -23.22 -9.87 36.57
C ALA A 915 -22.35 -11.08 36.17
N ILE A 916 -21.83 -11.84 37.16
CA ILE A 916 -21.04 -13.05 36.90
C ILE A 916 -21.87 -14.09 36.13
N THR A 917 -23.14 -14.26 36.48
CA THR A 917 -24.05 -15.20 35.79
C THR A 917 -24.24 -14.79 34.33
N VAL A 918 -24.59 -13.54 34.07
CA VAL A 918 -24.82 -13.02 32.70
C VAL A 918 -23.54 -13.01 31.88
N LEU A 919 -22.40 -12.67 32.47
CA LEU A 919 -21.10 -12.75 31.79
C LEU A 919 -20.72 -14.20 31.46
N THR A 920 -21.10 -15.17 32.32
CA THR A 920 -20.88 -16.60 32.06
C THR A 920 -21.76 -17.09 30.90
N GLU A 921 -23.02 -16.66 30.83
CA GLU A 921 -23.91 -16.94 29.71
C GLU A 921 -23.38 -16.31 28.40
N ALA A 922 -22.81 -15.10 28.46
CA ALA A 922 -22.21 -14.44 27.31
C ALA A 922 -20.96 -15.16 26.75
N LEU A 923 -20.40 -16.15 27.43
CA LEU A 923 -19.37 -17.03 26.89
C LEU A 923 -19.89 -17.92 25.74
N ALA A 924 -21.22 -18.10 25.65
CA ALA A 924 -21.87 -18.83 24.58
C ALA A 924 -22.51 -17.92 23.51
N ASP A 925 -22.30 -16.60 23.55
CA ASP A 925 -22.88 -15.66 22.58
C ASP A 925 -22.48 -16.06 21.15
N PRO A 926 -23.36 -15.92 20.16
CA PRO A 926 -23.02 -16.18 18.75
C PRO A 926 -21.88 -15.29 18.25
N ASP A 927 -21.73 -14.07 18.78
CA ASP A 927 -20.66 -13.14 18.41
C ASP A 927 -19.36 -13.43 19.16
N ALA A 928 -18.25 -13.53 18.40
CA ALA A 928 -16.94 -13.91 18.97
C ALA A 928 -16.35 -12.84 19.89
N ASP A 929 -16.61 -11.57 19.59
CA ASP A 929 -16.10 -10.46 20.40
C ASP A 929 -16.84 -10.37 21.73
N VAL A 930 -18.17 -10.58 21.74
CA VAL A 930 -18.95 -10.68 22.99
C VAL A 930 -18.37 -11.78 23.90
N ARG A 931 -18.09 -12.98 23.35
CA ARG A 931 -17.46 -14.06 24.10
C ARG A 931 -16.07 -13.70 24.63
N ALA A 932 -15.28 -12.94 23.86
CA ALA A 932 -13.95 -12.50 24.25
C ALA A 932 -13.98 -11.52 25.41
N TYR A 933 -14.88 -10.52 25.36
CA TYR A 933 -15.06 -9.55 26.44
C TYR A 933 -15.63 -10.20 27.70
N ALA A 934 -16.56 -11.17 27.56
CA ALA A 934 -17.07 -11.92 28.69
C ALA A 934 -15.96 -12.71 29.40
N ARG A 935 -15.08 -13.37 28.65
CA ARG A 935 -13.90 -14.05 29.24
C ARG A 935 -12.95 -13.08 29.95
N HIS A 936 -12.78 -11.88 29.43
CA HIS A 936 -11.94 -10.87 30.06
C HIS A 936 -12.58 -10.32 31.35
N ALA A 937 -13.86 -10.06 31.33
CA ALA A 937 -14.62 -9.54 32.48
C ALA A 937 -14.71 -10.54 33.66
N LEU A 938 -14.62 -11.85 33.37
CA LEU A 938 -14.65 -12.92 34.38
C LEU A 938 -13.28 -13.28 34.98
N ARG A 939 -12.20 -12.69 34.49
CA ARG A 939 -10.83 -12.84 35.03
C ARG A 939 -10.55 -11.85 36.14
#